data_a3d240767f24e12ce199def11a1a185d
#
_entry.id   a3d240767f24e12ce199def11a1a185d
#
_cell.length_a   1.000
_cell.length_b   1.000
_cell.length_c   1.000
_cell.angle_alpha   90.00
_cell.angle_beta   90.00
_cell.angle_gamma   90.00
#
_symmetry.space_group_name_H-M   'P 1'
#
loop_
_entity.id
_entity.type
_entity.pdbx_description
1 polymer ?
#
loop_
_entity_poly.entity_id
_entity_poly.type
_entity_poly.pdbx_seq_one_letter_code
_entity_poly.pdbx_strand_id
1 'polypeptide(L)'
;MKSMSKILIANRGEIASRIIRSAHESNLLTVAIYTDTDKNSPYVREASQSIRIDSSYLDSHSIIKAAKKTNADAIHPGYGFLSENHEFAHLVKKEKLIWIGPPPEAVRIMGDKIEAKKYAKKAGLPILPSGKTEKSIKDIKYPLLIKAAAGGGGKGMRIVENELELKESIKLAKLEAKAAFGDDRIFIERYVKGSRHIEVQILADQFGNIIHLGERECSIQRRHQKIIEEAPSLRLSKHLREQLTTAAVALGQEINYESAGTIEFLFDDQSNDFWFLEMNTRLQVEHPVTEMVTGIDIVGEQIKIAQGKELNISQDDIQTEGHSIEARIYAEDPDNNFLPSTGKLIADNHTNKDDIRWDTGVEEGIEIGTDFDPMLAKVIAYGSTRGQAIEKLCRELQSVHFGGFTNNIEFLINILRDKNFIAGKTTTDFIELNQPTGHISLDESELLSIGITASLWLQGLNRYSATVQKHIPPGWHNARLPNQRTLFEMEGEVLEIQYKRQRDGSFMTSNDNKVLIHDWQTNSIDIEIDGFRHQSNISMNDDLLLVQHPQGSKILTILPRFKSSDSKLVKGSLVSPMPGKVIEIKIEQGQVVSRGEELVVIEAMKMNHTISADQDGAVKEIFIKVGDQLDLGESLLTLSKDESE
;
A
#
# COMPACT_ATOMS: atom_id res chain seq x y z
N MET A 1 -6.49 16.64 36.18
CA MET A 1 -6.01 16.09 34.90
C MET A 1 -4.49 16.03 34.94
N LYS A 2 -3.87 14.92 34.51
CA LYS A 2 -2.42 14.89 34.30
C LYS A 2 -2.09 15.78 33.11
N SER A 3 -1.16 16.71 33.28
CA SER A 3 -0.62 17.48 32.16
C SER A 3 0.05 16.53 31.18
N MET A 4 -0.37 16.52 29.91
CA MET A 4 0.29 15.78 28.84
C MET A 4 1.34 16.69 28.20
N SER A 5 2.60 16.28 28.24
CA SER A 5 3.73 17.02 27.66
C SER A 5 4.52 16.19 26.66
N LYS A 6 4.43 14.86 26.74
CA LYS A 6 5.21 13.94 25.91
C LYS A 6 4.40 12.71 25.52
N ILE A 7 4.36 12.41 24.23
CA ILE A 7 3.64 11.27 23.65
C ILE A 7 4.64 10.26 23.11
N LEU A 8 4.49 8.97 23.47
CA LEU A 8 5.15 7.88 22.77
C LEU A 8 4.26 7.39 21.64
N ILE A 9 4.83 7.28 20.43
CA ILE A 9 4.16 6.74 19.26
C ILE A 9 4.46 5.24 19.18
N ALA A 10 3.43 4.41 19.43
CA ALA A 10 3.54 2.96 19.39
C ALA A 10 3.27 2.42 17.98
N ASN A 11 3.97 2.97 17.01
CA ASN A 11 3.83 2.65 15.59
C ASN A 11 5.10 3.00 14.82
N ARG A 12 5.10 2.77 13.49
CA ARG A 12 6.19 3.00 12.55
C ARG A 12 5.69 3.63 11.24
N GLY A 13 6.65 3.96 10.36
CA GLY A 13 6.35 4.38 8.99
C GLY A 13 5.59 5.71 8.92
N GLU A 14 4.76 5.85 7.89
CA GLU A 14 4.10 7.12 7.59
C GLU A 14 3.17 7.60 8.71
N ILE A 15 2.48 6.67 9.40
CA ILE A 15 1.58 7.06 10.49
C ILE A 15 2.35 7.57 11.72
N ALA A 16 3.56 7.08 11.96
CA ALA A 16 4.39 7.62 13.02
C ALA A 16 4.80 9.07 12.72
N SER A 17 5.27 9.36 11.50
CA SER A 17 5.56 10.72 11.02
C SER A 17 4.32 11.62 11.09
N ARG A 18 3.16 11.09 10.69
CA ARG A 18 1.88 11.83 10.74
C ARG A 18 1.50 12.26 12.16
N ILE A 19 1.62 11.34 13.12
CA ILE A 19 1.30 11.63 14.54
C ILE A 19 2.31 12.59 15.14
N ILE A 20 3.62 12.43 14.82
CA ILE A 20 4.69 13.33 15.26
C ILE A 20 4.38 14.77 14.84
N ARG A 21 3.96 14.99 13.60
CA ARG A 21 3.58 16.30 13.06
C ARG A 21 2.48 16.96 13.88
N SER A 22 1.34 16.32 14.08
CA SER A 22 0.23 16.89 14.90
C SER A 22 0.60 17.09 16.36
N ALA A 23 1.43 16.21 16.93
CA ALA A 23 1.90 16.37 18.30
C ALA A 23 2.81 17.61 18.43
N HIS A 24 3.71 17.85 17.47
CA HIS A 24 4.56 19.03 17.43
C HIS A 24 3.75 20.32 17.22
N GLU A 25 2.75 20.31 16.34
CA GLU A 25 1.81 21.43 16.17
C GLU A 25 1.02 21.73 17.44
N SER A 26 0.79 20.71 18.26
CA SER A 26 0.20 20.83 19.59
C SER A 26 1.21 21.21 20.70
N ASN A 27 2.46 21.53 20.35
CA ASN A 27 3.57 21.82 21.26
C ASN A 27 3.89 20.68 22.26
N LEU A 28 3.75 19.43 21.83
CA LEU A 28 4.08 18.25 22.62
C LEU A 28 5.39 17.61 22.16
N LEU A 29 6.16 17.10 23.09
CA LEU A 29 7.32 16.28 22.78
C LEU A 29 6.89 14.89 22.32
N THR A 30 7.68 14.26 21.46
CA THR A 30 7.39 12.94 20.89
C THR A 30 8.52 11.96 21.16
N VAL A 31 8.15 10.69 21.31
CA VAL A 31 9.09 9.56 21.40
C VAL A 31 8.71 8.55 20.33
N ALA A 32 9.60 8.32 19.38
CA ALA A 32 9.47 7.23 18.42
C ALA A 32 10.09 5.94 18.99
N ILE A 33 9.39 4.82 18.89
CA ILE A 33 9.99 3.49 19.08
C ILE A 33 10.45 2.95 17.73
N TYR A 34 11.55 2.17 17.72
CA TYR A 34 12.03 1.56 16.49
C TYR A 34 12.73 0.21 16.74
N THR A 35 12.72 -0.66 15.75
CA THR A 35 13.52 -1.89 15.67
C THR A 35 14.75 -1.66 14.79
N ASP A 36 15.66 -2.62 14.72
CA ASP A 36 16.87 -2.48 13.88
C ASP A 36 16.56 -2.25 12.40
N THR A 37 15.47 -2.81 11.90
CA THR A 37 14.99 -2.62 10.53
C THR A 37 14.63 -1.15 10.25
N ASP A 38 14.05 -0.45 11.24
CA ASP A 38 13.56 0.92 11.08
C ASP A 38 14.53 2.01 11.55
N LYS A 39 15.73 1.66 12.00
CA LYS A 39 16.70 2.61 12.60
C LYS A 39 16.98 3.84 11.76
N ASN A 40 16.87 3.72 10.44
CA ASN A 40 17.14 4.78 9.47
C ASN A 40 15.86 5.45 8.94
N SER A 41 14.68 5.02 9.38
CA SER A 41 13.40 5.57 8.91
C SER A 41 13.22 7.04 9.33
N PRO A 42 12.54 7.89 8.52
CA PRO A 42 12.37 9.32 8.76
C PRO A 42 11.80 9.63 10.15
N TYR A 43 10.73 8.95 10.54
CA TYR A 43 10.02 9.19 11.80
C TYR A 43 10.91 9.06 13.06
N VAL A 44 12.00 8.25 12.98
CA VAL A 44 12.94 8.06 14.09
C VAL A 44 13.74 9.33 14.37
N ARG A 45 14.01 10.13 13.32
CA ARG A 45 14.72 11.41 13.40
C ARG A 45 13.79 12.60 13.59
N GLU A 46 12.56 12.51 13.11
CA GLU A 46 11.53 13.54 13.25
C GLU A 46 11.05 13.69 14.70
N ALA A 47 11.02 12.59 15.44
CA ALA A 47 10.62 12.62 16.84
C ALA A 47 11.62 13.39 17.73
N SER A 48 11.12 14.03 18.79
CA SER A 48 11.95 14.73 19.78
C SER A 48 12.95 13.79 20.46
N GLN A 49 12.59 12.52 20.60
CA GLN A 49 13.42 11.43 21.12
C GLN A 49 13.07 10.14 20.39
N SER A 50 14.02 9.22 20.32
CA SER A 50 13.77 7.87 19.81
C SER A 50 14.36 6.83 20.74
N ILE A 51 13.75 5.65 20.81
CA ILE A 51 14.19 4.55 21.63
C ILE A 51 14.06 3.23 20.90
N ARG A 52 15.17 2.49 20.82
CA ARG A 52 15.18 1.14 20.26
C ARG A 52 14.45 0.18 21.20
N ILE A 53 13.60 -0.67 20.63
CA ILE A 53 12.98 -1.82 21.28
C ILE A 53 13.64 -3.09 20.77
N ASP A 54 13.91 -4.05 21.68
CA ASP A 54 14.59 -5.31 21.35
C ASP A 54 13.62 -6.40 20.86
N SER A 55 12.34 -6.06 20.75
CA SER A 55 11.26 -6.97 20.39
C SER A 55 10.41 -6.38 19.26
N SER A 56 9.28 -6.99 18.99
CA SER A 56 8.31 -6.57 17.96
C SER A 56 7.46 -5.38 18.42
N TYR A 57 6.93 -4.59 17.46
CA TYR A 57 5.87 -3.60 17.70
C TYR A 57 4.56 -4.21 18.26
N LEU A 58 4.48 -5.54 18.34
CA LEU A 58 3.38 -6.26 18.98
C LEU A 58 3.64 -6.59 20.47
N ASP A 59 4.82 -6.25 20.98
CA ASP A 59 5.17 -6.47 22.39
C ASP A 59 4.73 -5.30 23.28
N SER A 60 3.56 -5.42 23.86
CA SER A 60 2.97 -4.42 24.75
C SER A 60 3.86 -4.08 25.96
N HIS A 61 4.59 -5.06 26.51
CA HIS A 61 5.46 -4.84 27.67
C HIS A 61 6.69 -4.04 27.33
N SER A 62 7.32 -4.31 26.20
CA SER A 62 8.46 -3.52 25.69
C SER A 62 8.06 -2.08 25.41
N ILE A 63 6.88 -1.85 24.83
CA ILE A 63 6.36 -0.49 24.56
C ILE A 63 6.12 0.27 25.88
N ILE A 64 5.48 -0.35 26.86
CA ILE A 64 5.29 0.26 28.20
C ILE A 64 6.63 0.57 28.88
N LYS A 65 7.60 -0.34 28.80
CA LYS A 65 8.95 -0.12 29.33
C LYS A 65 9.64 1.08 28.66
N ALA A 66 9.49 1.19 27.34
CA ALA A 66 10.01 2.33 26.58
C ALA A 66 9.35 3.65 27.02
N ALA A 67 8.01 3.67 27.17
CA ALA A 67 7.28 4.83 27.64
C ALA A 67 7.74 5.31 29.03
N LYS A 68 7.91 4.38 29.97
CA LYS A 68 8.43 4.68 31.32
C LYS A 68 9.87 5.19 31.29
N LYS A 69 10.74 4.57 30.48
CA LYS A 69 12.16 4.94 30.37
C LYS A 69 12.34 6.35 29.79
N THR A 70 11.45 6.77 28.91
CA THR A 70 11.48 8.09 28.25
C THR A 70 10.63 9.14 28.97
N ASN A 71 9.98 8.77 30.08
CA ASN A 71 9.03 9.61 30.81
C ASN A 71 7.92 10.16 29.91
N ALA A 72 7.38 9.33 29.02
CA ALA A 72 6.22 9.68 28.23
C ALA A 72 4.96 9.68 29.12
N ASP A 73 4.06 10.65 28.90
CA ASP A 73 2.79 10.77 29.62
C ASP A 73 1.68 9.96 28.97
N ALA A 74 1.78 9.79 27.65
CA ALA A 74 0.74 9.19 26.80
C ALA A 74 1.32 8.25 25.76
N ILE A 75 0.47 7.36 25.26
CA ILE A 75 0.77 6.47 24.13
C ILE A 75 -0.29 6.67 23.04
N HIS A 76 0.17 6.93 21.82
CA HIS A 76 -0.66 6.94 20.61
C HIS A 76 -0.37 5.67 19.79
N PRO A 77 -1.35 4.79 19.54
CA PRO A 77 -1.13 3.52 18.84
C PRO A 77 -1.12 3.65 17.31
N GLY A 78 -1.60 4.76 16.75
CA GLY A 78 -1.83 4.91 15.33
C GLY A 78 -2.90 3.95 14.80
N TYR A 79 -2.58 3.20 13.75
CA TYR A 79 -3.38 2.10 13.21
C TYR A 79 -2.53 0.84 13.01
N GLY A 80 -3.16 -0.34 12.85
CA GLY A 80 -2.46 -1.62 12.80
C GLY A 80 -1.81 -1.98 14.15
N PHE A 81 -0.92 -2.96 14.16
CA PHE A 81 -0.22 -3.44 15.37
C PHE A 81 -1.15 -3.61 16.58
N LEU A 82 -0.95 -2.81 17.64
CA LEU A 82 -1.72 -2.89 18.89
C LEU A 82 -2.85 -1.87 18.99
N SER A 83 -3.18 -1.13 17.92
CA SER A 83 -4.21 -0.07 17.95
C SER A 83 -5.62 -0.58 18.30
N GLU A 84 -5.94 -1.81 17.92
CA GLU A 84 -7.21 -2.48 18.21
C GLU A 84 -7.08 -3.59 19.25
N ASN A 85 -6.00 -3.56 20.06
CA ASN A 85 -5.78 -4.51 21.14
C ASN A 85 -6.32 -3.93 22.47
N HIS A 86 -7.46 -4.43 22.92
CA HIS A 86 -8.11 -3.94 24.15
C HIS A 86 -7.29 -4.22 25.41
N GLU A 87 -6.48 -5.31 25.42
CA GLU A 87 -5.63 -5.65 26.56
C GLU A 87 -4.47 -4.66 26.67
N PHE A 88 -3.89 -4.25 25.53
CA PHE A 88 -2.86 -3.22 25.50
C PHE A 88 -3.40 -1.87 25.96
N ALA A 89 -4.57 -1.46 25.46
CA ALA A 89 -5.22 -0.22 25.89
C ALA A 89 -5.50 -0.25 27.42
N HIS A 90 -5.95 -1.39 27.94
CA HIS A 90 -6.15 -1.58 29.39
C HIS A 90 -4.82 -1.51 30.16
N LEU A 91 -3.76 -2.16 29.64
CA LEU A 91 -2.43 -2.15 30.25
C LEU A 91 -1.86 -0.72 30.34
N VAL A 92 -1.98 0.09 29.29
CA VAL A 92 -1.56 1.50 29.28
C VAL A 92 -2.25 2.28 30.40
N LYS A 93 -3.58 2.16 30.54
CA LYS A 93 -4.35 2.81 31.61
C LYS A 93 -3.95 2.29 33.01
N LYS A 94 -3.75 0.98 33.16
CA LYS A 94 -3.29 0.35 34.42
C LYS A 94 -1.92 0.89 34.86
N GLU A 95 -1.03 1.14 33.92
CA GLU A 95 0.31 1.69 34.16
C GLU A 95 0.29 3.21 34.35
N LYS A 96 -0.90 3.82 34.47
CA LYS A 96 -1.16 5.26 34.70
C LYS A 96 -0.65 6.17 33.57
N LEU A 97 -0.51 5.63 32.36
CA LEU A 97 -0.28 6.37 31.13
C LEU A 97 -1.62 6.75 30.49
N ILE A 98 -1.61 7.86 29.75
CA ILE A 98 -2.78 8.29 28.97
C ILE A 98 -2.81 7.45 27.69
N TRP A 99 -3.94 6.83 27.41
CA TRP A 99 -4.21 6.14 26.16
C TRP A 99 -4.87 7.11 25.18
N ILE A 100 -4.25 7.37 24.03
CA ILE A 100 -4.82 8.20 22.95
C ILE A 100 -5.56 7.27 22.00
N GLY A 101 -6.82 7.03 22.27
CA GLY A 101 -7.66 6.10 21.56
C GLY A 101 -8.96 5.83 22.34
N PRO A 102 -9.83 4.94 21.81
CA PRO A 102 -11.14 4.65 22.40
C PRO A 102 -11.03 3.87 23.71
N PRO A 103 -12.12 3.80 24.48
CA PRO A 103 -12.20 2.98 25.69
C PRO A 103 -11.88 1.51 25.39
N PRO A 104 -11.09 0.81 26.23
CA PRO A 104 -10.76 -0.61 26.01
C PRO A 104 -11.99 -1.51 25.79
N GLU A 105 -13.10 -1.20 26.45
CA GLU A 105 -14.34 -1.96 26.31
C GLU A 105 -14.97 -1.78 24.92
N ALA A 106 -14.94 -0.58 24.35
CA ALA A 106 -15.40 -0.32 22.97
C ALA A 106 -14.55 -1.10 21.97
N VAL A 107 -13.21 -1.13 22.16
CA VAL A 107 -12.30 -1.93 21.34
C VAL A 107 -12.64 -3.41 21.44
N ARG A 108 -12.89 -3.93 22.66
CA ARG A 108 -13.23 -5.33 22.87
C ARG A 108 -14.55 -5.73 22.18
N ILE A 109 -15.59 -4.91 22.34
CA ILE A 109 -16.93 -5.16 21.77
C ILE A 109 -16.86 -5.14 20.25
N MET A 110 -16.23 -4.13 19.65
CA MET A 110 -16.17 -3.97 18.19
C MET A 110 -15.18 -4.92 17.54
N GLY A 111 -14.17 -5.43 18.26
CA GLY A 111 -13.24 -6.45 17.78
C GLY A 111 -13.86 -7.85 17.59
N ASP A 112 -14.99 -8.16 18.22
CA ASP A 112 -15.76 -9.38 17.97
C ASP A 112 -16.93 -9.07 17.02
N LYS A 113 -16.85 -9.51 15.76
CA LYS A 113 -17.85 -9.22 14.71
C LYS A 113 -19.27 -9.68 15.06
N ILE A 114 -19.39 -10.70 15.90
CA ILE A 114 -20.71 -11.20 16.36
C ILE A 114 -21.29 -10.26 17.41
N GLU A 115 -20.45 -9.78 18.34
CA GLU A 115 -20.88 -8.79 19.33
C GLU A 115 -21.15 -7.44 18.68
N ALA A 116 -20.26 -6.98 17.81
CA ALA A 116 -20.44 -5.72 17.07
C ALA A 116 -21.78 -5.65 16.33
N LYS A 117 -22.19 -6.74 15.65
CA LYS A 117 -23.52 -6.81 15.00
C LYS A 117 -24.69 -6.74 15.99
N LYS A 118 -24.56 -7.25 17.21
CA LYS A 118 -25.61 -7.13 18.23
C LYS A 118 -25.78 -5.67 18.67
N TYR A 119 -24.66 -4.97 18.90
CA TYR A 119 -24.70 -3.55 19.27
C TYR A 119 -25.18 -2.68 18.11
N ALA A 120 -24.74 -2.95 16.88
CA ALA A 120 -25.24 -2.28 15.69
C ALA A 120 -26.77 -2.43 15.55
N LYS A 121 -27.31 -3.64 15.73
CA LYS A 121 -28.76 -3.87 15.72
C LYS A 121 -29.46 -3.14 16.85
N LYS A 122 -28.89 -3.08 18.05
CA LYS A 122 -29.45 -2.37 19.21
C LYS A 122 -29.48 -0.86 18.96
N ALA A 123 -28.48 -0.31 18.29
CA ALA A 123 -28.41 1.07 17.85
C ALA A 123 -29.31 1.36 16.62
N GLY A 124 -30.03 0.37 16.10
CA GLY A 124 -30.96 0.55 14.96
C GLY A 124 -30.32 0.47 13.58
N LEU A 125 -29.04 0.06 13.48
CA LEU A 125 -28.37 -0.08 12.19
C LEU A 125 -28.90 -1.30 11.42
N PRO A 126 -29.09 -1.20 10.10
CA PRO A 126 -29.38 -2.35 9.27
C PRO A 126 -28.16 -3.29 9.23
N ILE A 127 -28.41 -4.58 9.39
CA ILE A 127 -27.38 -5.63 9.32
C ILE A 127 -27.75 -6.66 8.26
N LEU A 128 -26.74 -7.22 7.58
CA LEU A 128 -26.98 -8.32 6.66
C LEU A 128 -27.56 -9.54 7.39
N PRO A 129 -28.54 -10.26 6.77
CA PRO A 129 -28.99 -11.55 7.27
C PRO A 129 -27.81 -12.47 7.47
N SER A 130 -27.68 -13.03 8.66
CA SER A 130 -26.53 -13.87 9.03
C SER A 130 -26.90 -14.98 10.01
N GLY A 131 -26.11 -16.05 10.02
CA GLY A 131 -26.28 -17.17 10.91
C GLY A 131 -24.95 -17.84 11.27
N LYS A 132 -25.00 -18.72 12.30
CA LYS A 132 -23.80 -19.44 12.78
C LYS A 132 -23.76 -20.90 12.32
N THR A 133 -24.87 -21.44 11.84
CA THR A 133 -25.05 -22.84 11.47
C THR A 133 -25.86 -22.95 10.18
N GLU A 134 -25.73 -24.06 9.47
CA GLU A 134 -26.51 -24.37 8.27
C GLU A 134 -28.04 -24.19 8.50
N LYS A 135 -28.53 -24.55 9.69
CA LYS A 135 -29.96 -24.37 10.03
C LYS A 135 -30.37 -22.90 10.12
N SER A 136 -29.49 -22.03 10.59
CA SER A 136 -29.78 -20.61 10.81
C SER A 136 -29.69 -19.75 9.55
N ILE A 137 -29.20 -20.31 8.44
CA ILE A 137 -29.01 -19.63 7.14
C ILE A 137 -29.94 -20.13 6.04
N LYS A 138 -30.86 -21.06 6.33
CA LYS A 138 -31.74 -21.69 5.33
C LYS A 138 -32.55 -20.69 4.50
N ASP A 139 -32.89 -19.55 5.10
CA ASP A 139 -33.68 -18.49 4.45
C ASP A 139 -32.80 -17.42 3.79
N ILE A 140 -31.46 -17.56 3.86
CA ILE A 140 -30.54 -16.62 3.24
C ILE A 140 -30.22 -17.08 1.82
N LYS A 141 -30.41 -16.20 0.85
CA LYS A 141 -30.15 -16.48 -0.56
C LYS A 141 -28.65 -16.53 -0.85
N TYR A 142 -28.22 -17.47 -1.69
CA TYR A 142 -26.87 -17.50 -2.25
C TYR A 142 -26.65 -16.34 -3.22
N PRO A 143 -25.38 -15.89 -3.41
CA PRO A 143 -24.17 -16.39 -2.76
C PRO A 143 -24.07 -15.99 -1.29
N LEU A 144 -23.34 -16.81 -0.51
CA LEU A 144 -23.08 -16.58 0.89
C LEU A 144 -21.60 -16.24 1.10
N LEU A 145 -21.31 -15.53 2.19
CA LEU A 145 -19.94 -15.21 2.63
C LEU A 145 -19.71 -15.78 4.03
N ILE A 146 -18.73 -16.69 4.14
CA ILE A 146 -18.25 -17.20 5.43
C ILE A 146 -17.15 -16.27 5.92
N LYS A 147 -17.20 -15.84 7.18
CA LYS A 147 -16.21 -14.98 7.84
C LYS A 147 -15.78 -15.54 9.19
N ALA A 148 -14.50 -15.36 9.55
CA ALA A 148 -14.04 -15.55 10.92
C ALA A 148 -14.70 -14.52 11.86
N ALA A 149 -15.01 -14.92 13.09
CA ALA A 149 -15.58 -14.02 14.10
C ALA A 149 -14.55 -13.01 14.64
N ALA A 150 -13.29 -13.42 14.71
CA ALA A 150 -12.16 -12.59 15.11
C ALA A 150 -11.28 -12.22 13.91
N GLY A 151 -10.54 -11.11 14.01
CA GLY A 151 -9.57 -10.65 13.01
C GLY A 151 -10.17 -9.85 11.85
N GLY A 152 -9.28 -9.38 10.95
CA GLY A 152 -9.58 -8.50 9.82
C GLY A 152 -8.73 -8.84 8.60
N GLY A 153 -8.74 -7.96 7.58
CA GLY A 153 -7.88 -8.10 6.39
C GLY A 153 -8.25 -9.27 5.45
N GLY A 154 -9.51 -9.73 5.47
CA GLY A 154 -10.01 -10.74 4.52
C GLY A 154 -9.56 -12.18 4.81
N LYS A 155 -8.72 -12.44 5.82
CA LYS A 155 -8.30 -13.80 6.18
C LYS A 155 -9.47 -14.63 6.72
N GLY A 156 -9.59 -15.88 6.27
CA GLY A 156 -10.70 -16.77 6.64
C GLY A 156 -12.04 -16.39 6.03
N MET A 157 -12.06 -15.65 4.93
CA MET A 157 -13.26 -15.32 4.16
C MET A 157 -13.39 -16.24 2.95
N ARG A 158 -14.61 -16.80 2.73
CA ARG A 158 -14.92 -17.65 1.59
C ARG A 158 -16.30 -17.35 1.04
N ILE A 159 -16.37 -17.12 -0.27
CA ILE A 159 -17.64 -17.01 -0.99
C ILE A 159 -18.12 -18.44 -1.30
N VAL A 160 -19.42 -18.67 -1.13
CA VAL A 160 -20.08 -19.95 -1.37
C VAL A 160 -21.24 -19.70 -2.34
N GLU A 161 -21.13 -20.21 -3.55
CA GLU A 161 -22.09 -19.95 -4.62
C GLU A 161 -23.35 -20.83 -4.51
N ASN A 162 -23.23 -22.01 -3.89
CA ASN A 162 -24.33 -22.97 -3.82
C ASN A 162 -24.25 -23.86 -2.58
N GLU A 163 -25.31 -24.62 -2.31
CA GLU A 163 -25.45 -25.48 -1.11
C GLU A 163 -24.44 -26.64 -1.07
N LEU A 164 -23.97 -27.12 -2.24
CA LEU A 164 -23.05 -28.28 -2.31
C LEU A 164 -21.67 -27.93 -1.73
N GLU A 165 -21.21 -26.69 -1.93
CA GLU A 165 -19.91 -26.20 -1.48
C GLU A 165 -19.90 -25.80 0.02
N LEU A 166 -21.08 -25.60 0.62
CA LEU A 166 -21.20 -24.97 1.94
C LEU A 166 -20.47 -25.73 3.03
N LYS A 167 -20.62 -27.06 3.11
CA LYS A 167 -20.03 -27.87 4.19
C LYS A 167 -18.51 -27.88 4.17
N GLU A 168 -17.95 -28.01 2.98
CA GLU A 168 -16.49 -28.00 2.81
C GLU A 168 -15.92 -26.62 3.10
N SER A 169 -16.53 -25.57 2.57
CA SER A 169 -16.15 -24.18 2.82
C SER A 169 -16.19 -23.81 4.31
N ILE A 170 -17.18 -24.29 5.06
CA ILE A 170 -17.26 -24.10 6.51
C ILE A 170 -16.06 -24.78 7.20
N LYS A 171 -15.71 -26.02 6.83
CA LYS A 171 -14.59 -26.75 7.43
C LYS A 171 -13.28 -26.04 7.18
N LEU A 172 -13.03 -25.62 5.96
CA LEU A 172 -11.81 -24.91 5.57
C LEU A 172 -11.70 -23.55 6.26
N ALA A 173 -12.79 -22.77 6.28
CA ALA A 173 -12.82 -21.46 6.94
C ALA A 173 -12.52 -21.56 8.44
N LYS A 174 -13.00 -22.59 9.13
CA LYS A 174 -12.69 -22.84 10.56
C LYS A 174 -11.22 -23.16 10.78
N LEU A 175 -10.62 -23.98 9.91
CA LEU A 175 -9.20 -24.32 10.00
C LEU A 175 -8.32 -23.08 9.80
N GLU A 176 -8.62 -22.28 8.80
CA GLU A 176 -7.93 -21.02 8.52
C GLU A 176 -8.08 -20.01 9.66
N ALA A 177 -9.32 -19.82 10.17
CA ALA A 177 -9.57 -18.92 11.28
C ALA A 177 -8.79 -19.33 12.55
N LYS A 178 -8.74 -20.64 12.84
CA LYS A 178 -7.97 -21.16 13.97
C LYS A 178 -6.47 -20.96 13.81
N ALA A 179 -5.96 -21.19 12.61
CA ALA A 179 -4.54 -21.00 12.31
C ALA A 179 -4.12 -19.52 12.38
N ALA A 180 -4.95 -18.62 11.82
CA ALA A 180 -4.63 -17.19 11.74
C ALA A 180 -4.88 -16.42 13.03
N PHE A 181 -5.94 -16.76 13.78
CA PHE A 181 -6.44 -15.97 14.92
C PHE A 181 -6.53 -16.74 16.24
N GLY A 182 -6.22 -18.05 16.25
CA GLY A 182 -6.40 -18.91 17.43
C GLY A 182 -7.87 -19.22 17.76
N ASP A 183 -8.84 -18.69 17.02
CA ASP A 183 -10.29 -18.78 17.22
C ASP A 183 -10.95 -19.40 15.98
N ASP A 184 -11.67 -20.51 16.14
CA ASP A 184 -12.34 -21.22 15.05
C ASP A 184 -13.81 -20.79 14.83
N ARG A 185 -14.28 -19.79 15.59
CA ARG A 185 -15.64 -19.25 15.43
C ARG A 185 -15.79 -18.56 14.08
N ILE A 186 -16.82 -18.96 13.35
CA ILE A 186 -17.22 -18.37 12.08
C ILE A 186 -18.68 -17.92 12.12
N PHE A 187 -19.04 -17.05 11.21
CA PHE A 187 -20.43 -16.75 10.88
C PHE A 187 -20.59 -16.68 9.37
N ILE A 188 -21.82 -16.82 8.91
CA ILE A 188 -22.20 -16.88 7.50
C ILE A 188 -23.22 -15.78 7.25
N GLU A 189 -23.01 -14.98 6.23
CA GLU A 189 -23.92 -13.90 5.85
C GLU A 189 -24.20 -13.88 4.34
N ARG A 190 -25.23 -13.12 3.95
CA ARG A 190 -25.48 -12.87 2.53
C ARG A 190 -24.28 -12.14 1.92
N TYR A 191 -23.82 -12.62 0.76
CA TYR A 191 -22.84 -11.89 -0.04
C TYR A 191 -23.54 -10.90 -0.96
N VAL A 192 -23.13 -9.63 -0.95
CA VAL A 192 -23.66 -8.56 -1.80
C VAL A 192 -22.62 -8.30 -2.88
N LYS A 193 -22.87 -8.86 -4.08
CA LYS A 193 -21.97 -8.69 -5.22
C LYS A 193 -22.07 -7.27 -5.76
N GLY A 194 -20.92 -6.69 -6.16
CA GLY A 194 -20.89 -5.35 -6.74
C GLY A 194 -21.32 -4.25 -5.77
N SER A 195 -21.15 -4.46 -4.46
CA SER A 195 -21.43 -3.45 -3.45
C SER A 195 -20.34 -2.37 -3.40
N ARG A 196 -20.69 -1.22 -2.83
CA ARG A 196 -19.71 -0.20 -2.46
C ARG A 196 -19.31 -0.34 -1.01
N HIS A 197 -18.08 0.05 -0.72
CA HIS A 197 -17.58 0.20 0.63
C HIS A 197 -17.63 1.67 1.00
N ILE A 198 -18.58 2.02 1.84
CA ILE A 198 -18.77 3.37 2.37
C ILE A 198 -18.47 3.35 3.86
N GLU A 199 -17.80 4.37 4.34
CA GLU A 199 -17.47 4.46 5.75
C GLU A 199 -17.70 5.88 6.29
N VAL A 200 -18.05 5.98 7.56
CA VAL A 200 -18.32 7.26 8.23
C VAL A 200 -17.33 7.50 9.35
N GLN A 201 -16.62 8.62 9.28
CA GLN A 201 -15.72 9.08 10.33
C GLN A 201 -16.50 9.70 11.47
N ILE A 202 -16.29 9.23 12.70
CA ILE A 202 -16.78 9.89 13.91
C ILE A 202 -15.64 10.40 14.78
N LEU A 203 -15.94 11.44 15.55
CA LEU A 203 -15.15 11.94 16.68
C LEU A 203 -16.04 12.02 17.90
N ALA A 204 -15.55 11.54 19.05
CA ALA A 204 -16.29 11.54 20.30
C ALA A 204 -15.39 11.95 21.48
N ASP A 205 -15.91 12.76 22.39
CA ASP A 205 -15.20 13.15 23.61
C ASP A 205 -15.65 12.37 24.85
N GLN A 206 -15.03 12.66 25.98
CA GLN A 206 -15.33 12.03 27.27
C GLN A 206 -16.62 12.59 27.95
N PHE A 207 -17.25 13.60 27.34
CA PHE A 207 -18.45 14.27 27.87
C PHE A 207 -19.73 13.80 27.20
N GLY A 208 -19.60 12.91 26.20
CA GLY A 208 -20.74 12.34 25.46
C GLY A 208 -21.07 13.09 24.19
N ASN A 209 -20.27 14.08 23.78
CA ASN A 209 -20.41 14.73 22.49
C ASN A 209 -19.85 13.82 21.40
N ILE A 210 -20.66 13.53 20.39
CA ILE A 210 -20.26 12.73 19.21
C ILE A 210 -20.69 13.48 17.96
N ILE A 211 -19.76 13.64 17.04
CA ILE A 211 -19.97 14.24 15.72
C ILE A 211 -19.49 13.31 14.63
N HIS A 212 -19.99 13.45 13.41
CA HIS A 212 -19.43 12.83 12.23
C HIS A 212 -18.72 13.84 11.34
N LEU A 213 -17.68 13.43 10.64
CA LEU A 213 -16.92 14.23 9.68
C LEU A 213 -17.23 13.86 8.22
N GLY A 214 -18.43 13.36 7.96
CA GLY A 214 -18.82 12.86 6.64
C GLY A 214 -18.37 11.45 6.37
N GLU A 215 -18.56 11.06 5.11
CA GLU A 215 -18.24 9.72 4.63
C GLU A 215 -17.04 9.71 3.68
N ARG A 216 -16.45 8.52 3.55
CA ARG A 216 -15.45 8.15 2.53
C ARG A 216 -15.97 6.99 1.69
N GLU A 217 -15.60 6.94 0.46
CA GLU A 217 -15.78 5.78 -0.41
C GLU A 217 -14.45 5.05 -0.60
N CYS A 218 -14.43 3.76 -0.25
CA CYS A 218 -13.25 2.91 -0.24
C CYS A 218 -13.47 1.64 -1.08
N SER A 219 -14.22 1.76 -2.17
CA SER A 219 -14.65 0.62 -2.99
C SER A 219 -13.51 0.05 -3.84
N ILE A 220 -12.49 0.86 -4.20
CA ILE A 220 -11.36 0.38 -5.00
C ILE A 220 -10.41 -0.41 -4.12
N GLN A 221 -10.49 -1.72 -4.22
CA GLN A 221 -9.79 -2.66 -3.36
C GLN A 221 -9.15 -3.79 -4.17
N ARG A 222 -8.03 -4.29 -3.67
CA ARG A 222 -7.37 -5.50 -4.13
C ARG A 222 -7.35 -6.53 -2.99
N ARG A 223 -7.96 -7.70 -3.17
CA ARG A 223 -8.04 -8.75 -2.13
C ARG A 223 -8.47 -8.20 -0.76
N HIS A 224 -9.49 -7.32 -0.75
CA HIS A 224 -10.01 -6.62 0.43
C HIS A 224 -9.05 -5.58 1.05
N GLN A 225 -7.98 -5.22 0.36
CA GLN A 225 -7.09 -4.13 0.73
C GLN A 225 -7.43 -2.89 -0.10
N LYS A 226 -7.74 -1.79 0.56
CA LYS A 226 -8.06 -0.51 -0.06
C LYS A 226 -6.83 0.04 -0.79
N ILE A 227 -7.02 0.65 -1.98
CA ILE A 227 -5.94 1.17 -2.83
C ILE A 227 -6.17 2.62 -3.19
N ILE A 228 -7.44 3.00 -3.47
CA ILE A 228 -7.87 4.36 -3.73
C ILE A 228 -9.10 4.64 -2.89
N GLU A 229 -9.08 5.75 -2.19
CA GLU A 229 -10.17 6.24 -1.35
C GLU A 229 -10.52 7.68 -1.71
N GLU A 230 -11.78 8.04 -1.56
CA GLU A 230 -12.24 9.39 -1.86
C GLU A 230 -13.26 9.91 -0.85
N ALA A 231 -13.33 11.22 -0.70
CA ALA A 231 -14.33 11.94 0.09
C ALA A 231 -14.77 13.22 -0.64
N PRO A 232 -16.08 13.52 -0.66
CA PRO A 232 -17.19 12.66 -0.31
C PRO A 232 -17.49 11.59 -1.40
N SER A 233 -18.34 10.58 -1.09
CA SER A 233 -18.81 9.63 -2.10
C SER A 233 -19.69 10.32 -3.15
N LEU A 234 -19.42 10.06 -4.43
CA LEU A 234 -20.18 10.62 -5.55
C LEU A 234 -21.62 10.08 -5.61
N ARG A 235 -21.84 8.86 -5.13
CA ARG A 235 -23.09 8.11 -5.36
C ARG A 235 -24.15 8.27 -4.28
N LEU A 236 -23.78 8.83 -3.16
CA LEU A 236 -24.73 9.03 -2.06
C LEU A 236 -25.58 10.30 -2.28
N SER A 237 -26.89 10.12 -2.31
CA SER A 237 -27.82 11.25 -2.20
C SER A 237 -27.70 11.91 -0.82
N LYS A 238 -28.12 13.18 -0.70
CA LYS A 238 -28.15 13.87 0.60
C LYS A 238 -28.90 13.07 1.67
N HIS A 239 -30.03 12.49 1.32
CA HIS A 239 -30.85 11.70 2.23
C HIS A 239 -30.12 10.42 2.72
N LEU A 240 -29.48 9.67 1.80
CA LEU A 240 -28.70 8.47 2.18
C LEU A 240 -27.49 8.84 3.04
N ARG A 241 -26.82 9.95 2.74
CA ARG A 241 -25.72 10.46 3.55
C ARG A 241 -26.16 10.75 4.98
N GLU A 242 -27.29 11.44 5.14
CA GLU A 242 -27.90 11.72 6.45
C GLU A 242 -28.26 10.44 7.20
N GLN A 243 -28.80 9.44 6.52
CA GLN A 243 -29.12 8.15 7.14
C GLN A 243 -27.86 7.42 7.62
N LEU A 244 -26.82 7.34 6.79
CA LEU A 244 -25.55 6.67 7.12
C LEU A 244 -24.85 7.38 8.29
N THR A 245 -24.75 8.70 8.25
CA THR A 245 -24.08 9.47 9.31
C THR A 245 -24.84 9.42 10.63
N THR A 246 -26.18 9.48 10.59
CA THR A 246 -27.03 9.31 11.78
C THR A 246 -26.84 7.92 12.39
N ALA A 247 -26.83 6.87 11.57
CA ALA A 247 -26.61 5.50 12.02
C ALA A 247 -25.23 5.35 12.68
N ALA A 248 -24.18 5.95 12.09
CA ALA A 248 -22.83 5.90 12.65
C ALA A 248 -22.74 6.58 14.03
N VAL A 249 -23.33 7.75 14.18
CA VAL A 249 -23.41 8.47 15.47
C VAL A 249 -24.18 7.65 16.50
N ALA A 250 -25.32 7.05 16.12
CA ALA A 250 -26.12 6.22 17.02
C ALA A 250 -25.33 5.00 17.55
N LEU A 251 -24.51 4.36 16.71
CA LEU A 251 -23.65 3.26 17.16
C LEU A 251 -22.59 3.76 18.15
N GLY A 252 -21.94 4.89 17.84
CA GLY A 252 -20.96 5.50 18.74
C GLY A 252 -21.55 5.83 20.12
N GLN A 253 -22.77 6.34 20.17
CA GLN A 253 -23.51 6.60 21.42
C GLN A 253 -23.80 5.31 22.18
N GLU A 254 -24.29 4.26 21.49
CA GLU A 254 -24.64 2.98 22.10
C GLU A 254 -23.47 2.31 22.83
N ILE A 255 -22.23 2.51 22.34
CA ILE A 255 -21.03 1.91 22.92
C ILE A 255 -20.22 2.88 23.78
N ASN A 256 -20.72 4.08 24.06
CA ASN A 256 -20.00 5.16 24.78
C ASN A 256 -18.60 5.37 24.19
N TYR A 257 -18.54 5.64 22.87
CA TYR A 257 -17.29 5.78 22.15
C TYR A 257 -16.58 7.08 22.53
N GLU A 258 -15.25 7.04 22.56
CA GLU A 258 -14.35 8.18 22.72
C GLU A 258 -13.27 8.14 21.63
N SER A 259 -12.71 9.29 21.25
CA SER A 259 -11.65 9.43 20.24
C SER A 259 -12.19 9.33 18.80
N ALA A 260 -11.28 9.14 17.83
CA ALA A 260 -11.63 8.92 16.43
C ALA A 260 -12.00 7.46 16.18
N GLY A 261 -13.05 7.21 15.40
CA GLY A 261 -13.47 5.89 14.97
C GLY A 261 -14.17 5.95 13.63
N THR A 262 -14.29 4.80 12.99
CA THR A 262 -14.89 4.70 11.65
C THR A 262 -15.86 3.54 11.60
N ILE A 263 -17.07 3.81 11.15
CA ILE A 263 -18.10 2.80 10.93
C ILE A 263 -18.17 2.48 9.44
N GLU A 264 -17.94 1.24 9.10
CA GLU A 264 -17.93 0.75 7.72
C GLU A 264 -19.27 0.14 7.34
N PHE A 265 -19.72 0.43 6.12
CA PHE A 265 -20.97 -0.04 5.56
C PHE A 265 -20.77 -0.63 4.17
N LEU A 266 -21.51 -1.68 3.86
CA LEU A 266 -21.77 -2.09 2.49
C LEU A 266 -22.97 -1.31 1.96
N PHE A 267 -22.85 -0.76 0.76
CA PHE A 267 -23.92 -0.03 0.08
C PHE A 267 -24.20 -0.68 -1.29
N ASP A 268 -25.46 -0.91 -1.61
CA ASP A 268 -25.90 -1.45 -2.88
C ASP A 268 -26.54 -0.35 -3.74
N ASP A 269 -25.88 -0.01 -4.85
CA ASP A 269 -26.35 1.01 -5.81
C ASP A 269 -27.74 0.68 -6.43
N GLN A 270 -28.14 -0.59 -6.47
CA GLN A 270 -29.38 -1.01 -7.13
C GLN A 270 -30.58 -0.82 -6.22
N SER A 271 -30.47 -1.24 -4.96
CA SER A 271 -31.56 -1.12 -3.98
C SER A 271 -31.52 0.17 -3.19
N ASN A 272 -30.40 0.89 -3.18
CA ASN A 272 -30.07 1.98 -2.27
C ASN A 272 -30.10 1.57 -0.79
N ASP A 273 -29.93 0.28 -0.51
CA ASP A 273 -29.81 -0.22 0.85
C ASP A 273 -28.35 -0.19 1.31
N PHE A 274 -28.17 -0.02 2.62
CA PHE A 274 -26.86 -0.15 3.23
C PHE A 274 -26.92 -1.05 4.46
N TRP A 275 -25.80 -1.67 4.81
CA TRP A 275 -25.68 -2.57 5.96
C TRP A 275 -24.38 -2.33 6.70
N PHE A 276 -24.45 -2.34 8.03
CA PHE A 276 -23.28 -2.31 8.88
C PHE A 276 -22.35 -3.49 8.56
N LEU A 277 -21.09 -3.18 8.31
CA LEU A 277 -20.03 -4.15 8.05
C LEU A 277 -19.21 -4.40 9.31
N GLU A 278 -18.50 -3.38 9.78
CA GLU A 278 -17.69 -3.38 10.99
C GLU A 278 -17.43 -1.96 11.48
N MET A 279 -16.82 -1.84 12.65
CA MET A 279 -16.32 -0.57 13.17
C MET A 279 -14.83 -0.70 13.49
N ASN A 280 -14.03 0.16 12.91
CA ASN A 280 -12.64 0.30 13.25
C ASN A 280 -12.48 1.30 14.41
N THR A 281 -12.02 0.75 15.55
CA THR A 281 -11.86 1.50 16.81
C THR A 281 -10.49 2.16 16.90
N ARG A 282 -10.10 2.87 15.85
CA ARG A 282 -8.80 3.52 15.68
C ARG A 282 -8.87 4.60 14.61
N LEU A 283 -7.77 5.32 14.44
CA LEU A 283 -7.56 6.13 13.25
C LEU A 283 -7.49 5.24 12.00
N GLN A 284 -8.10 5.67 10.89
CA GLN A 284 -8.01 4.98 9.60
C GLN A 284 -6.80 5.44 8.78
N VAL A 285 -6.32 4.58 7.87
CA VAL A 285 -5.25 4.92 6.93
C VAL A 285 -5.67 6.11 6.08
N GLU A 286 -6.90 6.07 5.57
CA GLU A 286 -7.54 7.01 4.65
C GLU A 286 -8.17 8.26 5.32
N HIS A 287 -7.84 8.52 6.60
CA HIS A 287 -8.29 9.74 7.27
C HIS A 287 -7.91 11.05 6.55
N PRO A 288 -6.80 11.10 5.78
CA PRO A 288 -6.39 12.34 5.10
C PRO A 288 -7.42 12.88 4.12
N VAL A 289 -8.19 12.04 3.41
CA VAL A 289 -9.22 12.56 2.48
C VAL A 289 -10.32 13.32 3.22
N THR A 290 -10.68 12.89 4.43
CA THR A 290 -11.62 13.62 5.29
C THR A 290 -11.01 14.93 5.79
N GLU A 291 -9.75 14.91 6.23
CA GLU A 291 -9.04 16.12 6.68
C GLU A 291 -8.95 17.17 5.56
N MET A 292 -8.68 16.76 4.32
CA MET A 292 -8.57 17.67 3.18
C MET A 292 -9.89 18.35 2.81
N VAL A 293 -11.03 17.68 2.99
CA VAL A 293 -12.34 18.26 2.65
C VAL A 293 -13.03 18.97 3.81
N THR A 294 -12.60 18.72 5.07
CA THR A 294 -13.21 19.35 6.26
C THR A 294 -12.31 20.38 6.92
N GLY A 295 -10.99 20.35 6.64
CA GLY A 295 -10.00 21.18 7.32
C GLY A 295 -9.73 20.79 8.78
N ILE A 296 -10.21 19.63 9.25
CA ILE A 296 -10.07 19.18 10.64
C ILE A 296 -8.91 18.21 10.77
N ASP A 297 -7.93 18.51 11.62
CA ASP A 297 -6.85 17.58 12.00
C ASP A 297 -7.36 16.53 12.98
N ILE A 298 -7.70 15.34 12.47
CA ILE A 298 -8.27 14.24 13.27
C ILE A 298 -7.29 13.76 14.34
N VAL A 299 -5.99 13.70 14.05
CA VAL A 299 -4.96 13.31 15.02
C VAL A 299 -4.83 14.37 16.12
N GLY A 300 -4.87 15.65 15.74
CA GLY A 300 -4.88 16.76 16.70
C GLY A 300 -6.09 16.70 17.63
N GLU A 301 -7.28 16.39 17.11
CA GLU A 301 -8.47 16.19 17.93
C GLU A 301 -8.36 14.96 18.86
N GLN A 302 -7.80 13.83 18.39
CA GLN A 302 -7.53 12.68 19.27
C GLN A 302 -6.64 13.08 20.47
N ILE A 303 -5.60 13.88 20.22
CA ILE A 303 -4.70 14.39 21.27
C ILE A 303 -5.47 15.29 22.25
N LYS A 304 -6.29 16.21 21.76
CA LYS A 304 -7.11 17.11 22.60
C LYS A 304 -8.11 16.35 23.47
N ILE A 305 -8.81 15.37 22.88
CA ILE A 305 -9.75 14.51 23.61
C ILE A 305 -9.03 13.74 24.72
N ALA A 306 -7.87 13.17 24.42
CA ALA A 306 -7.06 12.45 25.41
C ALA A 306 -6.51 13.34 26.53
N GLN A 307 -6.35 14.65 26.29
CA GLN A 307 -6.05 15.66 27.31
C GLN A 307 -7.27 15.96 28.21
N GLY A 308 -8.44 15.40 27.92
CA GLY A 308 -9.69 15.66 28.63
C GLY A 308 -10.37 16.97 28.24
N LYS A 309 -10.11 17.47 27.03
CA LYS A 309 -10.79 18.63 26.46
C LYS A 309 -12.09 18.18 25.80
N GLU A 310 -13.11 19.03 25.93
CA GLU A 310 -14.36 18.89 25.22
C GLU A 310 -14.18 19.19 23.73
N LEU A 311 -14.96 18.53 22.86
CA LEU A 311 -15.02 18.85 21.44
C LEU A 311 -15.54 20.29 21.27
N ASN A 312 -14.69 21.18 20.78
CA ASN A 312 -15.06 22.58 20.51
C ASN A 312 -15.67 22.76 19.11
N ILE A 313 -16.00 21.66 18.42
CA ILE A 313 -16.57 21.64 17.08
C ILE A 313 -17.96 21.00 17.21
N SER A 314 -19.00 21.74 16.82
CA SER A 314 -20.36 21.21 16.73
C SER A 314 -20.60 20.57 15.35
N GLN A 315 -21.64 19.76 15.23
CA GLN A 315 -22.00 19.14 13.94
C GLN A 315 -22.30 20.19 12.86
N ASP A 316 -22.89 21.32 13.24
CA ASP A 316 -23.25 22.40 12.32
C ASP A 316 -22.04 23.20 11.80
N ASP A 317 -20.90 23.12 12.49
CA ASP A 317 -19.65 23.78 12.08
C ASP A 317 -18.92 22.98 10.99
N ILE A 318 -19.28 21.71 10.77
CA ILE A 318 -18.61 20.83 9.84
C ILE A 318 -19.15 21.05 8.44
N GLN A 319 -18.30 21.59 7.59
CA GLN A 319 -18.57 21.76 6.17
C GLN A 319 -17.65 20.88 5.36
N THR A 320 -18.21 20.20 4.37
CA THR A 320 -17.42 19.42 3.39
C THR A 320 -17.31 20.26 2.14
N GLU A 321 -16.09 20.70 1.81
CA GLU A 321 -15.82 21.50 0.63
C GLU A 321 -14.94 20.73 -0.36
N GLY A 322 -15.27 20.81 -1.65
CA GLY A 322 -14.50 20.18 -2.72
C GLY A 322 -14.55 18.65 -2.71
N HIS A 323 -13.48 18.05 -3.17
CA HIS A 323 -13.33 16.60 -3.27
C HIS A 323 -11.87 16.21 -3.07
N SER A 324 -11.61 15.16 -2.33
CA SER A 324 -10.26 14.64 -2.10
C SER A 324 -10.17 13.16 -2.49
N ILE A 325 -9.04 12.77 -3.07
CA ILE A 325 -8.75 11.39 -3.46
C ILE A 325 -7.36 11.03 -2.94
N GLU A 326 -7.27 9.91 -2.26
CA GLU A 326 -6.04 9.28 -1.78
C GLU A 326 -5.70 8.09 -2.67
N ALA A 327 -4.42 7.93 -2.99
CA ALA A 327 -3.86 6.74 -3.61
C ALA A 327 -2.73 6.20 -2.75
N ARG A 328 -2.73 4.88 -2.49
CA ARG A 328 -1.70 4.21 -1.69
C ARG A 328 -0.62 3.65 -2.60
N ILE A 329 0.62 4.09 -2.38
CA ILE A 329 1.79 3.55 -3.08
C ILE A 329 2.31 2.33 -2.32
N TYR A 330 2.36 1.19 -3.01
CA TYR A 330 2.84 -0.08 -2.51
C TYR A 330 4.07 -0.57 -3.28
N ALA A 331 5.01 -1.19 -2.57
CA ALA A 331 6.12 -1.95 -3.16
C ALA A 331 5.62 -3.33 -3.60
N GLU A 332 4.89 -3.38 -4.70
CA GLU A 332 4.23 -4.57 -5.25
C GLU A 332 4.28 -4.54 -6.77
N ASP A 333 4.26 -5.72 -7.39
CA ASP A 333 4.19 -5.91 -8.82
C ASP A 333 2.77 -6.25 -9.27
N PRO A 334 2.01 -5.29 -9.84
CA PRO A 334 0.63 -5.51 -10.25
C PRO A 334 0.47 -6.54 -11.38
N ASP A 335 1.45 -6.68 -12.27
CA ASP A 335 1.40 -7.62 -13.40
C ASP A 335 1.69 -9.06 -12.96
N ASN A 336 2.38 -9.24 -11.84
CA ASN A 336 2.68 -10.53 -11.23
C ASN A 336 1.84 -10.79 -9.98
N ASN A 337 0.53 -10.67 -10.06
CA ASN A 337 -0.41 -10.91 -8.95
C ASN A 337 -0.09 -10.12 -7.68
N PHE A 338 0.46 -8.91 -7.82
CA PHE A 338 0.84 -8.05 -6.70
C PHE A 338 1.85 -8.72 -5.76
N LEU A 339 2.83 -9.42 -6.33
CA LEU A 339 3.95 -9.93 -5.55
C LEU A 339 4.70 -8.77 -4.90
N PRO A 340 5.14 -8.94 -3.64
CA PRO A 340 5.97 -7.95 -2.98
C PRO A 340 7.26 -7.69 -3.76
N SER A 341 7.59 -6.41 -3.93
CA SER A 341 8.86 -5.97 -4.51
C SER A 341 9.76 -5.42 -3.42
N THR A 342 11.05 -5.74 -3.49
CA THR A 342 12.07 -5.29 -2.56
C THR A 342 13.17 -4.55 -3.30
N GLY A 343 13.91 -3.71 -2.61
CA GLY A 343 15.03 -2.97 -3.18
C GLY A 343 15.28 -1.65 -2.47
N LYS A 344 16.25 -0.92 -2.98
CA LYS A 344 16.62 0.38 -2.45
C LYS A 344 15.79 1.49 -3.10
N LEU A 345 15.23 2.39 -2.30
CA LEU A 345 14.61 3.61 -2.82
C LEU A 345 15.73 4.55 -3.29
N ILE A 346 15.93 4.64 -4.61
CA ILE A 346 17.05 5.40 -5.21
C ILE A 346 16.64 6.82 -5.63
N ALA A 347 15.35 7.12 -5.56
CA ALA A 347 14.82 8.45 -5.84
C ALA A 347 13.55 8.71 -5.05
N ASP A 348 13.47 9.90 -4.49
CA ASP A 348 12.29 10.43 -3.83
C ASP A 348 12.32 11.96 -3.91
N ASN A 349 11.60 12.54 -4.88
CA ASN A 349 11.49 13.99 -5.05
C ASN A 349 10.09 14.54 -4.73
N HIS A 350 9.30 13.79 -3.96
CA HIS A 350 7.98 14.24 -3.57
C HIS A 350 8.02 15.57 -2.79
N THR A 351 6.99 16.37 -2.95
CA THR A 351 6.83 17.62 -2.20
C THR A 351 5.37 17.87 -1.87
N ASN A 352 5.09 18.29 -0.64
CA ASN A 352 3.77 18.75 -0.27
C ASN A 352 3.49 20.12 -0.92
N LYS A 353 2.25 20.28 -1.41
CA LYS A 353 1.68 21.50 -1.98
C LYS A 353 0.34 21.74 -1.30
N ASP A 354 -0.25 22.92 -1.46
CA ASP A 354 -1.55 23.25 -0.84
C ASP A 354 -2.66 22.25 -1.19
N ASP A 355 -2.62 21.69 -2.40
CA ASP A 355 -3.61 20.78 -2.96
C ASP A 355 -3.13 19.34 -3.19
N ILE A 356 -1.88 19.05 -2.85
CA ILE A 356 -1.25 17.72 -2.89
C ILE A 356 -0.53 17.46 -1.58
N ARG A 357 -0.94 16.44 -0.88
CA ARG A 357 -0.34 15.98 0.36
C ARG A 357 0.30 14.62 0.18
N TRP A 358 1.53 14.47 0.70
CA TRP A 358 2.21 13.21 0.84
C TRP A 358 2.33 12.86 2.32
N ASP A 359 1.85 11.69 2.69
CA ASP A 359 2.16 11.06 3.96
C ASP A 359 3.05 9.85 3.65
N THR A 360 4.34 9.94 3.94
CA THR A 360 5.36 8.94 3.62
C THR A 360 6.08 8.45 4.85
N GLY A 361 6.47 7.18 4.84
CA GLY A 361 7.30 6.54 5.88
C GLY A 361 8.72 6.22 5.40
N VAL A 362 9.05 6.61 4.17
CA VAL A 362 10.32 6.28 3.51
C VAL A 362 10.96 7.54 2.92
N GLU A 363 12.25 7.46 2.63
CA GLU A 363 13.03 8.50 1.95
C GLU A 363 14.12 7.86 1.09
N GLU A 364 14.73 8.62 0.20
CA GLU A 364 15.86 8.16 -0.62
C GLU A 364 16.96 7.50 0.22
N GLY A 365 17.43 6.33 -0.23
CA GLY A 365 18.48 5.55 0.41
C GLY A 365 17.99 4.43 1.33
N ILE A 366 16.69 4.36 1.65
CA ILE A 366 16.12 3.30 2.49
C ILE A 366 15.97 2.00 1.68
N GLU A 367 16.31 0.87 2.32
CA GLU A 367 16.04 -0.48 1.83
C GLU A 367 14.61 -0.90 2.18
N ILE A 368 13.86 -1.30 1.16
CA ILE A 368 12.52 -1.85 1.30
C ILE A 368 12.63 -3.36 1.39
N GLY A 369 12.28 -3.91 2.54
CA GLY A 369 12.31 -5.34 2.82
C GLY A 369 10.90 -5.94 2.96
N THR A 370 10.86 -7.21 3.37
CA THR A 370 9.61 -7.98 3.52
C THR A 370 9.08 -8.06 4.94
N ASP A 371 9.73 -7.39 5.90
CA ASP A 371 9.40 -7.51 7.34
C ASP A 371 8.04 -6.90 7.71
N PHE A 372 7.58 -5.90 6.94
CA PHE A 372 6.38 -5.11 7.24
C PHE A 372 5.43 -5.04 6.04
N ASP A 373 4.35 -4.29 6.20
CA ASP A 373 3.40 -3.99 5.14
C ASP A 373 4.10 -3.27 3.97
N PRO A 374 3.77 -3.59 2.71
CA PRO A 374 4.41 -3.00 1.53
C PRO A 374 4.03 -1.54 1.27
N MET A 375 3.13 -0.93 2.04
CA MET A 375 2.73 0.47 1.87
C MET A 375 3.87 1.42 2.22
N LEU A 376 4.27 2.24 1.25
CA LEU A 376 5.39 3.19 1.35
C LEU A 376 4.91 4.60 1.67
N ALA A 377 3.85 5.01 0.98
CA ALA A 377 3.32 6.36 1.05
C ALA A 377 1.83 6.40 0.65
N LYS A 378 1.18 7.50 1.02
CA LYS A 378 -0.13 7.90 0.53
C LYS A 378 0.00 9.24 -0.17
N VAL A 379 -0.61 9.38 -1.33
CA VAL A 379 -0.70 10.63 -2.08
C VAL A 379 -2.14 11.08 -2.10
N ILE A 380 -2.41 12.24 -1.58
CA ILE A 380 -3.74 12.79 -1.43
C ILE A 380 -3.84 14.07 -2.26
N ALA A 381 -4.80 14.11 -3.18
CA ALA A 381 -5.07 15.30 -3.99
C ALA A 381 -6.42 15.91 -3.62
N TYR A 382 -6.44 17.24 -3.55
CA TYR A 382 -7.65 18.03 -3.34
C TYR A 382 -8.01 18.81 -4.60
N GLY A 383 -9.31 18.88 -4.92
CA GLY A 383 -9.85 19.71 -6.00
C GLY A 383 -11.20 20.30 -5.60
N SER A 384 -11.58 21.43 -6.21
CA SER A 384 -12.94 21.98 -6.03
C SER A 384 -14.01 21.06 -6.65
N THR A 385 -13.60 20.14 -7.51
CA THR A 385 -14.42 19.09 -8.09
C THR A 385 -13.67 17.77 -8.11
N ARG A 386 -14.40 16.64 -8.16
CA ARG A 386 -13.81 15.30 -8.28
C ARG A 386 -12.88 15.18 -9.50
N GLY A 387 -13.29 15.71 -10.65
CA GLY A 387 -12.47 15.69 -11.87
C GLY A 387 -11.13 16.40 -11.67
N GLN A 388 -11.11 17.55 -10.99
CA GLN A 388 -9.85 18.25 -10.68
C GLN A 388 -8.97 17.44 -9.71
N ALA A 389 -9.55 16.79 -8.70
CA ALA A 389 -8.78 15.94 -7.79
C ALA A 389 -8.14 14.76 -8.54
N ILE A 390 -8.88 14.10 -9.45
CA ILE A 390 -8.36 13.02 -10.32
C ILE A 390 -7.19 13.53 -11.17
N GLU A 391 -7.36 14.64 -11.87
CA GLU A 391 -6.33 15.19 -12.76
C GLU A 391 -5.05 15.57 -12.00
N LYS A 392 -5.20 16.19 -10.81
CA LYS A 392 -4.07 16.56 -9.96
C LYS A 392 -3.33 15.34 -9.46
N LEU A 393 -4.06 14.32 -8.99
CA LEU A 393 -3.46 13.07 -8.51
C LEU A 393 -2.73 12.33 -9.63
N CYS A 394 -3.36 12.20 -10.81
CA CYS A 394 -2.72 11.62 -11.99
C CYS A 394 -1.43 12.36 -12.36
N ARG A 395 -1.47 13.70 -12.40
CA ARG A 395 -0.31 14.51 -12.73
C ARG A 395 0.81 14.35 -11.70
N GLU A 396 0.49 14.34 -10.42
CA GLU A 396 1.47 14.13 -9.35
C GLU A 396 2.13 12.77 -9.48
N LEU A 397 1.34 11.69 -9.61
CA LEU A 397 1.86 10.32 -9.78
C LEU A 397 2.70 10.15 -11.05
N GLN A 398 2.37 10.86 -12.14
CA GLN A 398 3.18 10.83 -13.37
C GLN A 398 4.50 11.60 -13.25
N SER A 399 4.48 12.72 -12.52
CA SER A 399 5.63 13.62 -12.44
C SER A 399 6.61 13.29 -11.31
N VAL A 400 6.20 12.50 -10.34
CA VAL A 400 7.06 12.15 -9.23
C VAL A 400 8.20 11.22 -9.67
N HIS A 401 9.41 11.53 -9.24
CA HIS A 401 10.58 10.67 -9.40
C HIS A 401 10.74 9.87 -8.10
N PHE A 402 10.09 8.71 -8.05
CA PHE A 402 9.97 7.88 -6.85
C PHE A 402 10.09 6.41 -7.25
N GLY A 403 11.09 5.71 -6.73
CA GLY A 403 11.28 4.29 -7.02
C GLY A 403 12.72 3.82 -6.94
N GLY A 404 13.00 2.74 -7.65
CA GLY A 404 14.22 1.93 -7.63
C GLY A 404 13.90 0.46 -7.52
N PHE A 405 12.61 0.14 -7.46
CA PHE A 405 12.01 -1.18 -7.42
C PHE A 405 10.60 -1.09 -8.03
N THR A 406 10.01 -2.23 -8.36
CA THR A 406 8.64 -2.28 -8.91
C THR A 406 7.63 -1.80 -7.87
N ASN A 407 6.73 -0.92 -8.27
CA ASN A 407 5.67 -0.37 -7.44
C ASN A 407 4.36 -0.22 -8.24
N ASN A 408 3.29 0.16 -7.57
CA ASN A 408 1.96 0.22 -8.18
C ASN A 408 1.58 1.60 -8.75
N ILE A 409 2.50 2.55 -8.93
CA ILE A 409 2.17 3.93 -9.36
C ILE A 409 1.47 3.94 -10.72
N GLU A 410 1.97 3.20 -11.71
CA GLU A 410 1.36 3.15 -13.05
C GLU A 410 -0.03 2.48 -13.02
N PHE A 411 -0.19 1.46 -12.21
CA PHE A 411 -1.48 0.82 -11.96
C PHE A 411 -2.51 1.79 -11.38
N LEU A 412 -2.10 2.63 -10.43
CA LEU A 412 -2.95 3.69 -9.86
C LEU A 412 -3.36 4.71 -10.91
N ILE A 413 -2.44 5.13 -11.77
CA ILE A 413 -2.73 6.05 -12.89
C ILE A 413 -3.74 5.42 -13.85
N ASN A 414 -3.60 4.14 -14.19
CA ASN A 414 -4.51 3.42 -15.07
C ASN A 414 -5.93 3.33 -14.48
N ILE A 415 -6.04 3.08 -13.16
CA ILE A 415 -7.34 3.12 -12.46
C ILE A 415 -7.95 4.53 -12.53
N LEU A 416 -7.19 5.56 -12.18
CA LEU A 416 -7.66 6.95 -12.15
C LEU A 416 -8.13 7.46 -13.53
N ARG A 417 -7.54 6.92 -14.61
CA ARG A 417 -7.91 7.22 -16.01
C ARG A 417 -9.01 6.33 -16.58
N ASP A 418 -9.39 5.27 -15.86
CA ASP A 418 -10.45 4.39 -16.32
C ASP A 418 -11.79 5.13 -16.42
N LYS A 419 -12.51 4.93 -17.53
CA LYS A 419 -13.79 5.59 -17.79
C LYS A 419 -14.87 5.29 -16.75
N ASN A 420 -14.84 4.10 -16.15
CA ASN A 420 -15.80 3.70 -15.12
C ASN A 420 -15.44 4.36 -13.78
N PHE A 421 -14.12 4.51 -13.47
CA PHE A 421 -13.68 5.27 -12.30
C PHE A 421 -14.07 6.75 -12.44
N ILE A 422 -13.78 7.38 -13.58
CA ILE A 422 -14.16 8.79 -13.86
C ILE A 422 -15.68 8.98 -13.73
N ALA A 423 -16.48 8.02 -14.23
CA ALA A 423 -17.94 8.04 -14.12
C ALA A 423 -18.48 7.70 -12.72
N GLY A 424 -17.61 7.40 -11.74
CA GLY A 424 -18.00 7.01 -10.38
C GLY A 424 -18.69 5.65 -10.29
N LYS A 425 -18.45 4.76 -11.25
CA LYS A 425 -18.92 3.36 -11.22
C LYS A 425 -17.93 2.48 -10.47
N THR A 426 -17.74 2.79 -9.21
CA THR A 426 -16.75 2.16 -8.33
C THR A 426 -17.43 1.18 -7.39
N THR A 427 -17.11 -0.11 -7.52
CA THR A 427 -17.61 -1.20 -6.68
C THR A 427 -16.45 -2.03 -6.16
N THR A 428 -16.68 -2.87 -5.16
CA THR A 428 -15.62 -3.68 -4.53
C THR A 428 -14.98 -4.70 -5.47
N ASP A 429 -15.64 -5.02 -6.59
CA ASP A 429 -15.15 -5.88 -7.67
C ASP A 429 -14.61 -5.08 -8.89
N PHE A 430 -14.37 -3.78 -8.74
CA PHE A 430 -13.94 -2.88 -9.82
C PHE A 430 -12.68 -3.38 -10.54
N ILE A 431 -11.66 -3.79 -9.80
CA ILE A 431 -10.38 -4.25 -10.38
C ILE A 431 -10.60 -5.55 -11.17
N GLU A 432 -11.40 -6.47 -10.64
CA GLU A 432 -11.73 -7.73 -11.31
C GLU A 432 -12.50 -7.49 -12.61
N LEU A 433 -13.45 -6.56 -12.60
CA LEU A 433 -14.30 -6.26 -13.76
C LEU A 433 -13.59 -5.45 -14.86
N ASN A 434 -12.72 -4.51 -14.48
CA ASN A 434 -12.09 -3.58 -15.43
C ASN A 434 -10.67 -4.01 -15.80
N GLN A 435 -10.00 -4.86 -15.02
CA GLN A 435 -8.67 -5.41 -15.25
C GLN A 435 -7.64 -4.34 -15.67
N PRO A 436 -7.45 -3.27 -14.87
CA PRO A 436 -6.47 -2.25 -15.20
C PRO A 436 -5.08 -2.87 -15.29
N THR A 437 -4.30 -2.47 -16.30
CA THR A 437 -2.92 -2.95 -16.49
C THR A 437 -1.99 -2.41 -15.41
N GLY A 438 -1.00 -3.20 -15.03
CA GLY A 438 0.01 -2.81 -14.03
C GLY A 438 0.96 -1.73 -14.52
N HIS A 439 1.13 -1.63 -15.83
CA HIS A 439 2.03 -0.70 -16.49
C HIS A 439 1.30 0.20 -17.50
N ILE A 440 1.89 1.35 -17.81
CA ILE A 440 1.47 2.21 -18.92
C ILE A 440 2.16 1.71 -20.18
N SER A 441 1.37 1.29 -21.18
CA SER A 441 1.89 0.87 -22.47
C SER A 441 2.52 2.06 -23.21
N LEU A 442 3.78 1.92 -23.57
CA LEU A 442 4.53 2.91 -24.35
C LEU A 442 4.59 2.47 -25.81
N ASP A 443 4.54 3.43 -26.73
CA ASP A 443 4.82 3.15 -28.13
C ASP A 443 6.33 3.06 -28.40
N GLU A 444 6.71 2.58 -29.58
CA GLU A 444 8.11 2.40 -29.96
C GLU A 444 8.92 3.71 -29.91
N SER A 445 8.29 4.84 -30.21
CA SER A 445 8.95 6.16 -30.19
C SER A 445 9.20 6.63 -28.76
N GLU A 446 8.31 6.35 -27.84
CA GLU A 446 8.43 6.66 -26.41
C GLU A 446 9.52 5.79 -25.76
N LEU A 447 9.53 4.48 -26.06
CA LEU A 447 10.57 3.55 -25.61
C LEU A 447 11.95 4.01 -26.10
N LEU A 448 12.05 4.37 -27.37
CA LEU A 448 13.27 4.89 -27.97
C LEU A 448 13.72 6.19 -27.30
N SER A 449 12.79 7.12 -27.03
CA SER A 449 13.06 8.38 -26.35
C SER A 449 13.64 8.18 -24.95
N ILE A 450 13.09 7.25 -24.16
CA ILE A 450 13.58 6.89 -22.83
C ILE A 450 15.01 6.32 -22.93
N GLY A 451 15.23 5.38 -23.85
CA GLY A 451 16.54 4.77 -24.06
C GLY A 451 17.60 5.77 -24.51
N ILE A 452 17.26 6.70 -25.43
CA ILE A 452 18.15 7.79 -25.86
C ILE A 452 18.50 8.68 -24.66
N THR A 453 17.50 9.09 -23.89
CA THR A 453 17.68 9.94 -22.71
C THR A 453 18.63 9.28 -21.69
N ALA A 454 18.38 8.01 -21.35
CA ALA A 454 19.24 7.22 -20.47
C ALA A 454 20.66 7.09 -21.00
N SER A 455 20.82 6.77 -22.31
CA SER A 455 22.12 6.56 -22.93
C SER A 455 22.98 7.83 -22.93
N LEU A 456 22.37 8.97 -23.23
CA LEU A 456 23.11 10.24 -23.31
C LEU A 456 23.36 10.84 -21.91
N TRP A 457 22.50 10.56 -20.95
CA TRP A 457 22.79 10.88 -19.56
C TRP A 457 23.98 10.05 -19.04
N LEU A 458 24.01 8.73 -19.27
CA LEU A 458 25.16 7.86 -18.93
C LEU A 458 26.45 8.32 -19.61
N GLN A 459 26.38 8.75 -20.87
CA GLN A 459 27.53 9.30 -21.57
C GLN A 459 28.05 10.56 -20.86
N GLY A 460 27.15 11.43 -20.41
CA GLY A 460 27.48 12.61 -19.60
C GLY A 460 28.13 12.23 -18.26
N LEU A 461 27.58 11.24 -17.56
CA LEU A 461 28.09 10.73 -16.29
C LEU A 461 29.50 10.16 -16.44
N ASN A 462 29.74 9.32 -17.46
CA ASN A 462 31.07 8.79 -17.77
C ASN A 462 32.09 9.89 -18.05
N ARG A 463 31.67 10.97 -18.72
CA ARG A 463 32.53 12.12 -18.98
C ARG A 463 32.79 12.92 -17.69
N TYR A 464 31.77 13.11 -16.87
CA TYR A 464 31.88 13.83 -15.60
C TYR A 464 32.85 13.13 -14.64
N SER A 465 32.75 11.81 -14.55
CA SER A 465 33.58 10.96 -13.67
C SER A 465 34.99 10.68 -14.24
N ALA A 466 35.24 10.96 -15.53
CA ALA A 466 36.53 10.73 -16.15
C ALA A 466 37.68 11.48 -15.45
N THR A 467 38.74 10.79 -15.11
CA THR A 467 39.95 11.38 -14.46
C THR A 467 40.94 11.94 -15.46
N VAL A 468 40.93 11.46 -16.70
CA VAL A 468 41.82 11.87 -17.76
C VAL A 468 41.06 12.38 -18.97
N GLN A 469 41.69 13.28 -19.74
CA GLN A 469 41.21 13.77 -21.05
C GLN A 469 39.74 14.34 -21.04
N LYS A 470 39.30 14.95 -19.97
CA LYS A 470 37.94 15.51 -19.83
C LYS A 470 37.55 16.51 -20.92
N HIS A 471 38.53 17.19 -21.54
CA HIS A 471 38.32 18.19 -22.57
C HIS A 471 38.10 17.59 -23.97
N ILE A 472 38.38 16.29 -24.16
CA ILE A 472 38.15 15.65 -25.46
C ILE A 472 36.64 15.40 -25.62
N PRO A 473 36.06 15.80 -26.80
CA PRO A 473 34.65 15.55 -27.08
C PRO A 473 34.29 14.06 -26.99
N PRO A 474 33.10 13.69 -26.48
CA PRO A 474 32.66 12.31 -26.42
C PRO A 474 32.73 11.62 -27.79
N GLY A 475 33.25 10.38 -27.81
CA GLY A 475 33.34 9.59 -29.05
C GLY A 475 34.33 10.15 -30.08
N TRP A 476 35.20 11.10 -29.68
CA TRP A 476 36.26 11.56 -30.59
C TRP A 476 37.27 10.46 -30.91
N HIS A 477 37.57 10.31 -32.20
CA HIS A 477 38.57 9.36 -32.67
C HIS A 477 39.09 9.82 -34.07
N ASN A 478 40.26 9.38 -34.41
CA ASN A 478 40.90 9.71 -35.69
C ASN A 478 40.66 8.63 -36.77
N ALA A 479 39.87 7.62 -36.49
CA ALA A 479 39.50 6.54 -37.41
C ALA A 479 37.99 6.42 -37.52
N ARG A 480 37.49 5.68 -38.53
CA ARG A 480 36.05 5.39 -38.64
C ARG A 480 35.71 4.23 -37.69
N LEU A 481 35.10 4.56 -36.57
CA LEU A 481 34.55 3.60 -35.63
C LEU A 481 33.05 3.48 -35.78
N PRO A 482 32.46 2.33 -35.40
CA PRO A 482 30.99 2.17 -35.30
C PRO A 482 30.41 3.13 -34.30
N ASN A 483 29.09 3.27 -34.33
CA ASN A 483 28.34 4.08 -33.35
C ASN A 483 28.63 3.57 -31.93
N GLN A 484 28.58 4.47 -30.96
CA GLN A 484 28.53 4.10 -29.56
C GLN A 484 27.19 3.41 -29.30
N ARG A 485 27.18 2.39 -28.43
CA ARG A 485 25.97 1.65 -28.10
C ARG A 485 25.84 1.45 -26.61
N THR A 486 24.61 1.50 -26.14
CA THR A 486 24.19 1.09 -24.79
C THR A 486 23.07 0.08 -24.92
N LEU A 487 23.09 -0.94 -24.08
CA LEU A 487 22.04 -1.95 -24.00
C LEU A 487 21.35 -1.81 -22.64
N PHE A 488 20.04 -1.81 -22.68
CA PHE A 488 19.19 -1.83 -21.50
C PHE A 488 18.25 -3.01 -21.55
N GLU A 489 17.85 -3.50 -20.40
CA GLU A 489 16.68 -4.33 -20.22
C GLU A 489 15.59 -3.46 -19.59
N MET A 490 14.41 -3.48 -20.16
CA MET A 490 13.22 -2.80 -19.68
C MET A 490 12.00 -3.70 -19.89
N GLU A 491 11.27 -4.00 -18.83
CA GLU A 491 10.08 -4.85 -18.86
C GLU A 491 10.30 -6.22 -19.55
N GLY A 492 11.50 -6.80 -19.37
CA GLY A 492 11.89 -8.09 -19.96
C GLY A 492 12.36 -8.04 -21.40
N GLU A 493 12.35 -6.87 -22.03
CA GLU A 493 12.82 -6.67 -23.41
C GLU A 493 14.17 -5.95 -23.44
N VAL A 494 14.99 -6.27 -24.45
CA VAL A 494 16.31 -5.65 -24.65
C VAL A 494 16.18 -4.46 -25.59
N LEU A 495 16.49 -3.28 -25.07
CA LEU A 495 16.53 -2.03 -25.82
C LEU A 495 17.98 -1.67 -26.17
N GLU A 496 18.33 -1.66 -27.46
CA GLU A 496 19.65 -1.24 -27.94
C GLU A 496 19.59 0.18 -28.48
N ILE A 497 20.39 1.09 -27.90
CA ILE A 497 20.54 2.47 -28.35
C ILE A 497 21.92 2.66 -28.95
N GLN A 498 21.97 3.01 -30.23
CA GLN A 498 23.20 3.38 -30.95
C GLN A 498 23.20 4.86 -31.31
N TYR A 499 24.28 5.56 -31.00
CA TYR A 499 24.39 7.00 -31.25
C TYR A 499 25.82 7.45 -31.63
N LYS A 500 25.91 8.59 -32.27
CA LYS A 500 27.17 9.23 -32.67
C LYS A 500 27.08 10.74 -32.49
N ARG A 501 28.08 11.35 -31.87
CA ARG A 501 28.20 12.78 -31.74
C ARG A 501 28.56 13.41 -33.10
N GLN A 502 27.86 14.48 -33.48
CA GLN A 502 28.09 15.27 -34.69
C GLN A 502 29.07 16.41 -34.41
N ARG A 503 29.54 17.06 -35.50
CA ARG A 503 30.49 18.19 -35.42
C ARG A 503 29.90 19.44 -34.77
N ASP A 504 28.60 19.66 -34.94
CA ASP A 504 27.83 20.75 -34.34
C ASP A 504 27.55 20.58 -32.87
N GLY A 505 27.93 19.44 -32.30
CA GLY A 505 27.69 19.11 -30.89
C GLY A 505 26.43 18.28 -30.62
N SER A 506 25.54 18.17 -31.62
CA SER A 506 24.36 17.28 -31.56
C SER A 506 24.76 15.79 -31.56
N PHE A 507 23.81 14.93 -31.28
CA PHE A 507 23.94 13.49 -31.46
C PHE A 507 22.98 13.02 -32.54
N MET A 508 23.35 11.97 -33.25
CA MET A 508 22.51 11.26 -34.21
C MET A 508 22.42 9.80 -33.79
N THR A 509 21.21 9.26 -33.70
CA THR A 509 21.00 7.83 -33.43
C THR A 509 21.09 7.01 -34.73
N SER A 510 21.13 5.67 -34.61
CA SER A 510 21.02 4.76 -35.75
C SER A 510 19.67 4.84 -36.47
N ASN A 511 18.65 5.33 -35.79
CA ASN A 511 17.29 5.50 -36.31
C ASN A 511 17.08 6.93 -36.87
N ASP A 512 18.17 7.66 -37.16
CA ASP A 512 18.20 9.01 -37.70
C ASP A 512 17.57 10.10 -36.81
N ASN A 513 17.34 9.85 -35.52
CA ASN A 513 16.86 10.89 -34.59
C ASN A 513 18.00 11.88 -34.32
N LYS A 514 17.70 13.16 -34.48
CA LYS A 514 18.59 14.26 -34.09
C LYS A 514 18.37 14.63 -32.65
N VAL A 515 19.44 14.62 -31.85
CA VAL A 515 19.36 14.86 -30.40
C VAL A 515 20.27 16.03 -30.01
N LEU A 516 19.70 16.94 -29.21
CA LEU A 516 20.40 18.07 -28.61
C LEU A 516 20.32 17.94 -27.09
N ILE A 517 21.44 18.12 -26.40
CA ILE A 517 21.48 18.23 -24.94
C ILE A 517 21.60 19.72 -24.61
N HIS A 518 20.58 20.27 -23.96
CA HIS A 518 20.54 21.68 -23.55
C HIS A 518 21.21 21.88 -22.20
N ASP A 519 20.99 20.95 -21.25
CA ASP A 519 21.65 20.91 -19.94
C ASP A 519 21.85 19.47 -19.48
N TRP A 520 22.89 19.24 -18.71
CA TRP A 520 23.21 17.94 -18.13
C TRP A 520 23.68 18.11 -16.68
N GLN A 521 23.07 17.37 -15.79
CA GLN A 521 23.41 17.31 -14.37
C GLN A 521 23.54 15.84 -13.92
N THR A 522 24.11 15.62 -12.75
CA THR A 522 24.31 14.27 -12.20
C THR A 522 23.00 13.54 -11.88
N ASN A 523 21.90 14.23 -11.79
CA ASN A 523 20.57 13.70 -11.47
C ASN A 523 19.49 14.09 -12.48
N SER A 524 19.86 14.78 -13.59
CA SER A 524 18.89 15.20 -14.60
C SER A 524 19.54 15.48 -15.95
N ILE A 525 18.71 15.49 -16.99
CA ILE A 525 19.08 15.89 -18.34
C ILE A 525 17.93 16.68 -19.00
N ASP A 526 18.28 17.79 -19.64
CA ASP A 526 17.38 18.55 -20.49
C ASP A 526 17.75 18.25 -21.96
N ILE A 527 16.90 17.52 -22.64
CA ILE A 527 17.16 16.90 -23.93
C ILE A 527 16.07 17.25 -24.95
N GLU A 528 16.47 17.42 -26.20
CA GLU A 528 15.57 17.61 -27.34
C GLU A 528 15.82 16.51 -28.36
N ILE A 529 14.78 15.77 -28.71
CA ILE A 529 14.80 14.68 -29.68
C ILE A 529 13.85 15.07 -30.82
N ASP A 530 14.38 15.22 -32.03
CA ASP A 530 13.62 15.62 -33.23
C ASP A 530 12.71 16.86 -33.03
N GLY A 531 13.18 17.83 -32.22
CA GLY A 531 12.46 19.07 -31.93
C GLY A 531 11.52 18.98 -30.71
N PHE A 532 11.36 17.80 -30.09
CA PHE A 532 10.61 17.62 -28.84
C PHE A 532 11.56 17.72 -27.65
N ARG A 533 11.44 18.77 -26.85
CA ARG A 533 12.29 19.03 -25.69
C ARG A 533 11.60 18.63 -24.41
N HIS A 534 12.31 17.90 -23.55
CA HIS A 534 11.86 17.55 -22.22
C HIS A 534 13.02 17.48 -21.23
N GLN A 535 12.71 17.68 -19.94
CA GLN A 535 13.64 17.45 -18.85
C GLN A 535 13.29 16.13 -18.17
N SER A 536 14.30 15.30 -17.92
CA SER A 536 14.17 14.03 -17.21
C SER A 536 15.04 14.04 -15.97
N ASN A 537 14.48 13.60 -14.82
CA ASN A 537 15.27 13.24 -13.66
C ASN A 537 15.74 11.80 -13.83
N ILE A 538 16.97 11.52 -13.43
CA ILE A 538 17.56 10.19 -13.53
C ILE A 538 18.33 9.87 -12.25
N SER A 539 18.05 8.71 -11.66
CA SER A 539 18.78 8.17 -10.53
C SER A 539 19.34 6.81 -10.89
N MET A 540 20.52 6.49 -10.34
CA MET A 540 21.24 5.25 -10.62
C MET A 540 21.71 4.60 -9.33
N ASN A 541 21.57 3.28 -9.26
CA ASN A 541 22.16 2.45 -8.23
C ASN A 541 22.73 1.20 -8.92
N ASP A 542 24.05 1.07 -8.93
CA ASP A 542 24.78 0.05 -9.70
C ASP A 542 24.36 0.05 -11.19
N ASP A 543 23.78 -1.02 -11.69
CA ASP A 543 23.33 -1.16 -13.08
C ASP A 543 21.84 -0.74 -13.28
N LEU A 544 21.14 -0.36 -12.21
CA LEU A 544 19.74 0.02 -12.28
C LEU A 544 19.59 1.54 -12.44
N LEU A 545 18.84 1.96 -13.46
CA LEU A 545 18.46 3.34 -13.70
C LEU A 545 16.96 3.52 -13.47
N LEU A 546 16.59 4.56 -12.75
CA LEU A 546 15.24 5.09 -12.74
C LEU A 546 15.23 6.35 -13.59
N VAL A 547 14.48 6.37 -14.68
CA VAL A 547 14.38 7.46 -15.63
C VAL A 547 12.98 8.04 -15.60
N GLN A 548 12.84 9.29 -15.20
CA GLN A 548 11.57 9.99 -15.31
C GLN A 548 11.42 10.51 -16.74
N HIS A 549 10.30 10.18 -17.37
CA HIS A 549 9.90 10.62 -18.70
C HIS A 549 8.51 11.29 -18.59
N PRO A 550 8.09 12.12 -19.57
CA PRO A 550 6.73 12.71 -19.57
C PRO A 550 5.56 11.72 -19.37
N GLN A 551 5.75 10.44 -19.70
CA GLN A 551 4.76 9.39 -19.49
C GLN A 551 4.81 8.72 -18.11
N GLY A 552 5.79 9.03 -17.28
CA GLY A 552 6.02 8.43 -15.96
C GLY A 552 7.46 8.02 -15.74
N SER A 553 7.74 7.36 -14.63
CA SER A 553 9.09 6.88 -14.31
C SER A 553 9.26 5.42 -14.74
N LYS A 554 10.34 5.12 -15.48
CA LYS A 554 10.68 3.77 -15.95
C LYS A 554 11.99 3.27 -15.36
N ILE A 555 12.02 1.98 -15.06
CA ILE A 555 13.21 1.29 -14.57
C ILE A 555 13.90 0.63 -15.75
N LEU A 556 15.20 0.89 -15.92
CA LEU A 556 16.06 0.26 -16.90
C LEU A 556 17.24 -0.41 -16.20
N THR A 557 17.59 -1.62 -16.61
CA THR A 557 18.82 -2.27 -16.17
C THR A 557 19.87 -2.16 -17.26
N ILE A 558 21.06 -1.64 -16.93
CA ILE A 558 22.16 -1.53 -17.87
C ILE A 558 22.74 -2.94 -18.10
N LEU A 559 22.65 -3.42 -19.33
CA LEU A 559 23.24 -4.70 -19.68
C LEU A 559 24.74 -4.57 -19.95
N PRO A 560 25.58 -5.51 -19.44
CA PRO A 560 27.00 -5.48 -19.67
C PRO A 560 27.33 -5.69 -21.15
N ARG A 561 28.32 -4.95 -21.65
CA ARG A 561 28.75 -5.02 -23.04
C ARG A 561 29.27 -6.42 -23.42
N PHE A 562 29.81 -7.16 -22.46
CA PHE A 562 30.32 -8.51 -22.63
C PHE A 562 29.58 -9.44 -21.65
N LYS A 563 29.03 -10.54 -22.16
CA LYS A 563 28.38 -11.54 -21.32
C LYS A 563 29.42 -12.16 -20.38
N SER A 564 29.21 -12.09 -19.07
CA SER A 564 29.95 -12.89 -18.11
C SER A 564 29.50 -14.36 -18.18
N SER A 565 30.44 -15.30 -18.01
CA SER A 565 30.13 -16.73 -18.07
C SER A 565 29.47 -17.29 -16.79
N ASP A 566 29.14 -16.45 -15.82
CA ASP A 566 28.90 -16.87 -14.44
C ASP A 566 27.42 -17.05 -14.00
N SER A 567 26.46 -16.96 -14.90
CA SER A 567 25.07 -17.31 -14.57
C SER A 567 24.62 -18.62 -15.21
N LYS A 568 25.05 -19.76 -14.67
CA LYS A 568 24.40 -21.04 -14.93
C LYS A 568 23.22 -21.25 -13.98
N LEU A 569 22.09 -20.63 -14.26
CA LEU A 569 20.82 -21.19 -13.82
C LEU A 569 20.67 -22.57 -14.49
N VAL A 570 20.53 -23.61 -13.70
CA VAL A 570 20.30 -24.96 -14.20
C VAL A 570 18.97 -24.93 -14.96
N LYS A 571 18.94 -25.31 -16.23
CA LYS A 571 17.70 -25.37 -17.02
C LYS A 571 16.67 -26.23 -16.28
N GLY A 572 15.48 -25.69 -16.04
CA GLY A 572 14.41 -26.35 -15.30
C GLY A 572 14.40 -26.04 -13.79
N SER A 573 15.24 -25.12 -13.30
CA SER A 573 15.15 -24.65 -11.92
C SER A 573 14.02 -23.66 -11.77
N LEU A 574 13.09 -23.94 -10.85
CA LEU A 574 12.13 -22.99 -10.33
C LEU A 574 12.82 -22.22 -9.20
N VAL A 575 12.80 -20.88 -9.30
CA VAL A 575 13.44 -20.00 -8.33
C VAL A 575 12.40 -19.19 -7.55
N SER A 576 12.78 -18.70 -6.37
CA SER A 576 11.91 -17.83 -5.59
C SER A 576 11.74 -16.48 -6.31
N PRO A 577 10.50 -16.07 -6.61
CA PRO A 577 10.22 -14.79 -7.25
C PRO A 577 10.32 -13.61 -6.29
N MET A 578 10.52 -13.88 -4.98
CA MET A 578 10.58 -12.85 -3.93
C MET A 578 11.32 -13.38 -2.70
N PRO A 579 11.88 -12.51 -1.85
CA PRO A 579 12.32 -12.91 -0.52
C PRO A 579 11.11 -13.30 0.35
N GLY A 580 11.25 -14.34 1.17
CA GLY A 580 10.17 -14.78 2.04
C GLY A 580 10.49 -16.03 2.82
N LYS A 581 9.56 -16.46 3.68
CA LYS A 581 9.72 -17.66 4.49
C LYS A 581 8.87 -18.80 3.93
N VAL A 582 9.46 -19.98 3.78
CA VAL A 582 8.73 -21.19 3.33
C VAL A 582 7.77 -21.64 4.44
N ILE A 583 6.47 -21.63 4.14
CA ILE A 583 5.42 -22.04 5.07
C ILE A 583 4.99 -23.48 4.82
N GLU A 584 4.89 -23.87 3.54
CA GLU A 584 4.41 -25.19 3.15
C GLU A 584 5.08 -25.63 1.85
N ILE A 585 5.39 -26.93 1.76
CA ILE A 585 5.81 -27.59 0.53
C ILE A 585 4.75 -28.65 0.23
N LYS A 586 4.06 -28.52 -0.92
CA LYS A 586 2.90 -29.34 -1.29
C LYS A 586 3.25 -30.53 -2.16
N ILE A 587 4.52 -30.72 -2.45
CA ILE A 587 5.05 -31.73 -3.38
C ILE A 587 6.14 -32.58 -2.74
N GLU A 588 6.38 -33.76 -3.32
CA GLU A 588 7.45 -34.67 -2.94
C GLU A 588 8.40 -34.89 -4.13
N GLN A 589 9.65 -35.24 -3.82
CA GLN A 589 10.62 -35.58 -4.85
C GLN A 589 10.17 -36.82 -5.66
N GLY A 590 10.19 -36.72 -6.98
CA GLY A 590 9.70 -37.75 -7.91
C GLY A 590 8.22 -37.60 -8.30
N GLN A 591 7.46 -36.66 -7.69
CA GLN A 591 6.07 -36.40 -8.05
C GLN A 591 6.00 -35.75 -9.44
N VAL A 592 5.04 -36.18 -10.26
CA VAL A 592 4.71 -35.55 -11.54
C VAL A 592 3.73 -34.42 -11.27
N VAL A 593 4.02 -33.25 -11.81
CA VAL A 593 3.24 -32.02 -11.64
C VAL A 593 2.84 -31.46 -13.01
N SER A 594 1.66 -30.85 -13.06
CA SER A 594 1.16 -30.17 -14.24
C SER A 594 1.36 -28.65 -14.12
N ARG A 595 1.49 -27.98 -15.27
CA ARG A 595 1.58 -26.52 -15.31
C ARG A 595 0.43 -25.86 -14.56
N GLY A 596 0.76 -24.95 -13.63
CA GLY A 596 -0.20 -24.27 -12.75
C GLY A 596 -0.49 -25.01 -11.45
N GLU A 597 0.04 -26.23 -11.22
CA GLU A 597 -0.10 -26.96 -9.97
C GLU A 597 0.69 -26.25 -8.85
N GLU A 598 0.08 -26.14 -7.68
CA GLU A 598 0.66 -25.47 -6.52
C GLU A 598 1.80 -26.31 -5.91
N LEU A 599 2.99 -25.74 -5.81
CA LEU A 599 4.20 -26.45 -5.36
C LEU A 599 4.67 -26.06 -3.97
N VAL A 600 4.79 -24.75 -3.72
CA VAL A 600 5.35 -24.19 -2.49
C VAL A 600 4.54 -22.98 -2.07
N VAL A 601 4.33 -22.81 -0.75
CA VAL A 601 3.74 -21.61 -0.17
C VAL A 601 4.81 -20.84 0.58
N ILE A 602 5.00 -19.58 0.20
CA ILE A 602 5.95 -18.64 0.80
C ILE A 602 5.17 -17.53 1.49
N GLU A 603 5.51 -17.19 2.73
CA GLU A 603 5.01 -16.00 3.41
C GLU A 603 5.98 -14.84 3.19
N ALA A 604 5.47 -13.75 2.63
CA ALA A 604 6.17 -12.48 2.51
C ALA A 604 5.20 -11.34 2.87
N MET A 605 5.68 -10.33 3.59
CA MET A 605 4.87 -9.15 3.99
C MET A 605 3.51 -9.51 4.62
N LYS A 606 3.49 -10.57 5.46
CA LYS A 606 2.29 -11.11 6.14
C LYS A 606 1.23 -11.71 5.19
N MET A 607 1.59 -11.96 3.94
CA MET A 607 0.73 -12.60 2.95
C MET A 607 1.34 -13.94 2.51
N ASN A 608 0.46 -14.91 2.23
CA ASN A 608 0.89 -16.19 1.69
C ASN A 608 0.82 -16.13 0.16
N HIS A 609 1.94 -16.47 -0.48
CA HIS A 609 2.09 -16.54 -1.93
C HIS A 609 2.33 -17.98 -2.33
N THR A 610 1.53 -18.50 -3.24
CA THR A 610 1.67 -19.85 -3.76
C THR A 610 2.51 -19.82 -5.03
N ILE A 611 3.58 -20.57 -5.05
CA ILE A 611 4.42 -20.79 -6.23
C ILE A 611 3.91 -22.03 -6.94
N SER A 612 3.56 -21.88 -8.21
CA SER A 612 3.02 -22.95 -9.06
C SER A 612 4.04 -23.38 -10.12
N ALA A 613 3.85 -24.59 -10.67
CA ALA A 613 4.65 -25.10 -11.74
C ALA A 613 4.50 -24.24 -13.02
N ASP A 614 5.59 -23.84 -13.62
CA ASP A 614 5.65 -23.09 -14.88
C ASP A 614 5.51 -23.98 -16.12
N GLN A 615 5.74 -25.29 -15.97
CA GLN A 615 5.67 -26.33 -17.00
C GLN A 615 5.27 -27.67 -16.41
N ASP A 616 4.83 -28.59 -17.27
CA ASP A 616 4.64 -29.99 -16.89
C ASP A 616 5.99 -30.66 -16.68
N GLY A 617 6.10 -31.57 -15.69
CA GLY A 617 7.34 -32.30 -15.43
C GLY A 617 7.33 -33.09 -14.12
N ALA A 618 8.40 -33.83 -13.85
CA ALA A 618 8.61 -34.51 -12.56
C ALA A 618 9.57 -33.73 -11.68
N VAL A 619 9.26 -33.64 -10.38
CA VAL A 619 10.11 -32.97 -9.38
C VAL A 619 11.40 -33.78 -9.19
N LYS A 620 12.52 -33.24 -9.69
CA LYS A 620 13.82 -33.91 -9.64
C LYS A 620 14.49 -33.73 -8.30
N GLU A 621 14.52 -32.51 -7.79
CA GLU A 621 15.19 -32.17 -6.54
C GLU A 621 14.51 -30.97 -5.88
N ILE A 622 14.38 -30.98 -4.55
CA ILE A 622 13.85 -29.89 -3.73
C ILE A 622 14.98 -29.37 -2.85
N PHE A 623 15.32 -28.07 -2.98
CA PHE A 623 16.47 -27.45 -2.28
C PHE A 623 16.08 -26.79 -0.95
N ILE A 624 14.78 -26.66 -0.67
CA ILE A 624 14.22 -25.89 0.45
C ILE A 624 13.51 -26.79 1.47
N LYS A 625 13.35 -26.25 2.68
CA LYS A 625 12.58 -26.87 3.78
C LYS A 625 11.60 -25.87 4.34
N VAL A 626 10.52 -26.39 4.96
CA VAL A 626 9.57 -25.55 5.71
C VAL A 626 10.31 -24.81 6.83
N GLY A 627 10.18 -23.52 6.86
CA GLY A 627 10.84 -22.61 7.81
C GLY A 627 12.07 -21.90 7.25
N ASP A 628 12.58 -22.28 6.08
CA ASP A 628 13.71 -21.60 5.46
C ASP A 628 13.35 -20.18 5.07
N GLN A 629 14.32 -19.28 5.21
CA GLN A 629 14.25 -17.91 4.70
C GLN A 629 14.89 -17.88 3.32
N LEU A 630 14.17 -17.40 2.32
CA LEU A 630 14.61 -17.36 0.92
C LEU A 630 14.93 -15.94 0.49
N ASP A 631 15.94 -15.83 -0.38
CA ASP A 631 16.23 -14.61 -1.13
C ASP A 631 15.60 -14.65 -2.53
N LEU A 632 15.47 -13.48 -3.17
CA LEU A 632 15.02 -13.36 -4.55
C LEU A 632 15.96 -14.15 -5.48
N GLY A 633 15.40 -15.01 -6.34
CA GLY A 633 16.16 -15.82 -7.29
C GLY A 633 16.80 -17.07 -6.70
N GLU A 634 16.60 -17.38 -5.42
CA GLU A 634 17.09 -18.62 -4.79
C GLU A 634 16.35 -19.82 -5.35
N SER A 635 17.10 -20.89 -5.65
CA SER A 635 16.55 -22.11 -6.26
C SER A 635 15.65 -22.86 -5.27
N LEU A 636 14.40 -23.10 -5.66
CA LEU A 636 13.41 -23.84 -4.87
C LEU A 636 13.47 -25.34 -5.15
N LEU A 637 13.39 -25.69 -6.43
CA LEU A 637 13.36 -27.06 -6.91
C LEU A 637 13.75 -27.12 -8.40
N THR A 638 13.99 -28.32 -8.91
CA THR A 638 14.17 -28.57 -10.34
C THR A 638 13.09 -29.50 -10.87
N LEU A 639 12.53 -29.16 -12.04
CA LEU A 639 11.64 -30.02 -12.80
C LEU A 639 12.41 -30.68 -13.97
N SER A 640 12.21 -31.98 -14.16
CA SER A 640 12.67 -32.67 -15.37
C SER A 640 11.56 -32.62 -16.41
N LYS A 641 11.88 -32.32 -17.68
CA LYS A 641 10.94 -32.61 -18.77
C LYS A 641 10.78 -34.12 -18.84
N ASP A 642 9.53 -34.60 -18.97
CA ASP A 642 9.28 -35.97 -19.36
C ASP A 642 9.98 -36.21 -20.71
N GLU A 643 11.03 -37.02 -20.72
CA GLU A 643 11.59 -37.60 -21.96
C GLU A 643 10.66 -38.74 -22.39
N SER A 644 9.46 -38.38 -22.82
CA SER A 644 8.56 -39.28 -23.52
C SER A 644 8.09 -38.59 -24.79
N GLU A 645 9.03 -38.52 -25.79
CA GLU A 645 8.83 -38.63 -27.21
C GLU A 645 10.15 -38.94 -27.89
#